data_6da46de24e7f175432949e594ffe0d5a
#
_entry.id   6da46de24e7f175432949e594ffe0d5a
#
_cell.length_a   1.000
_cell.length_b   1.000
_cell.length_c   1.000
_cell.angle_alpha   90.00
_cell.angle_beta   90.00
_cell.angle_gamma   90.00
#
_symmetry.space_group_name_H-M   'P 1'
#
loop_
_entity.id
_entity.type
_entity.pdbx_description
1 polymer ?
#
loop_
_entity_poly.entity_id
_entity_poly.type
_entity_poly.pdbx_seq_one_letter_code
_entity_poly.pdbx_strand_id
1 'polypeptide(L)'
;MTAVIDEGPGRGESPTSHEDRNRNHRGRRRTPDDLRTAVPEAGGDWNDGLIARRAAAKGADTETGNAPNDEVRLPQVEAYVPSSGPLRPRLDALRELVGLSRARLDRATLAEAGRVLDEAAARQRLSSRHTVVAIAGATGSGKSTLFNSLAGAPISDTGLRRPTTSAPIACSWTDGAAGLLDRLAIPGRLRRRPQQSGTDADEALQGLVLVDLPDHDSAATGHRDQVDRVLALVDAVIWVVDPEKYADAALHERYLRPLAGHAEITFVVLNQIDRLPGDAADQVLDDLRRLLDEDGMALGEHGEPGAGVMSLSALTGEGVGELREVLGRFVQERTAAARRLSADVDAAAARLRPVYVAEGRPGLGEGAREEFADRLAEAVGAAAAGQAVEREWRRNAGRACGTPWLRLWRWYESTRRPGSLECPVQPAPPEKQLTARQRVEQAVRTVADEAADGLPGPWAQAVREAAVNGAEGLPEALDELAERAGGVDGRGWAVSCFSGGAAGGAQGSVGPGGSTVVATGVAGASGVAHSGRVGGKPPRPRWWPAAVLAQASMTLLQIFGGLWLVGQIVGVLEPGLLTPALVMLAGITGGPLVEWSCAAASRGPARRHGQEAERQLREAAAACGRARVLDPVAAELVRYREVRERYVTVTEFSTTVR
;
A
#
# COMPACT_ATOMS: atom_id res chain seq x y z
N MET A 1 45.64 -15.67 -40.82
CA MET A 1 45.62 -15.97 -42.25
C MET A 1 44.18 -15.78 -42.64
N THR A 2 43.83 -14.54 -43.11
CA THR A 2 43.72 -14.13 -44.50
C THR A 2 42.54 -14.83 -45.18
N ALA A 3 41.50 -14.25 -45.77
CA ALA A 3 41.18 -12.95 -46.34
C ALA A 3 39.65 -12.94 -46.56
N VAL A 4 38.84 -11.91 -46.34
CA VAL A 4 38.59 -10.70 -47.16
C VAL A 4 38.17 -10.98 -48.61
N ILE A 5 37.04 -10.34 -48.97
CA ILE A 5 36.61 -9.68 -50.23
C ILE A 5 35.11 -9.92 -50.40
N ASP A 6 34.20 -9.01 -50.33
CA ASP A 6 33.91 -7.64 -50.86
C ASP A 6 33.00 -7.68 -52.10
N GLU A 7 32.16 -6.65 -52.22
CA GLU A 7 31.39 -6.09 -53.32
C GLU A 7 29.94 -6.52 -53.59
N GLY A 8 29.03 -5.51 -53.33
CA GLY A 8 27.74 -5.31 -54.00
C GLY A 8 27.94 -4.64 -55.35
N PRO A 9 27.05 -3.79 -55.94
CA PRO A 9 25.61 -3.64 -55.83
C PRO A 9 24.91 -3.67 -57.23
N GLY A 10 23.61 -3.63 -57.31
CA GLY A 10 22.90 -3.49 -58.57
C GLY A 10 21.41 -3.18 -58.47
N ARG A 11 21.10 -2.04 -58.73
CA ARG A 11 20.02 -1.24 -59.26
C ARG A 11 19.14 -1.87 -60.30
N GLY A 12 17.86 -1.41 -60.34
CA GLY A 12 17.06 -1.21 -61.57
C GLY A 12 15.68 -1.84 -61.43
N GLU A 13 14.72 -1.09 -61.33
CA GLU A 13 13.82 -0.38 -62.27
C GLU A 13 12.40 -0.97 -62.25
N SER A 14 11.46 -0.11 -61.93
CA SER A 14 10.03 -0.19 -62.31
C SER A 14 9.93 -0.02 -63.82
N PRO A 15 8.82 -0.34 -64.55
CA PRO A 15 7.65 0.52 -64.49
C PRO A 15 6.27 -0.06 -64.91
N THR A 16 5.24 0.81 -64.71
CA THR A 16 4.03 1.09 -65.54
C THR A 16 2.88 0.09 -65.53
N SER A 17 1.74 0.50 -65.09
CA SER A 17 0.64 1.36 -65.56
C SER A 17 -0.42 0.59 -66.35
N HIS A 18 -1.67 0.78 -66.00
CA HIS A 18 -2.84 1.14 -66.82
C HIS A 18 -4.09 1.06 -65.93
N GLU A 19 -4.75 2.17 -65.66
CA GLU A 19 -5.91 2.79 -66.35
C GLU A 19 -7.05 1.76 -66.57
N ASP A 20 -8.29 2.01 -66.21
CA ASP A 20 -9.12 3.19 -66.48
C ASP A 20 -10.54 3.01 -65.90
N ARG A 21 -11.19 4.16 -65.63
CA ARG A 21 -12.61 4.48 -65.83
C ARG A 21 -13.66 3.91 -64.87
N ASN A 22 -14.46 4.68 -64.27
CA ASN A 22 -15.13 5.96 -64.46
C ASN A 22 -16.51 5.91 -63.80
N ARG A 23 -16.92 6.90 -63.15
CA ARG A 23 -18.05 7.82 -63.25
C ARG A 23 -18.75 8.14 -61.92
N ASN A 24 -18.56 9.39 -61.55
CA ASN A 24 -19.60 10.38 -61.16
C ASN A 24 -20.82 9.98 -60.31
N HIS A 25 -20.97 10.65 -59.13
CA HIS A 25 -22.00 11.69 -59.04
C HIS A 25 -21.70 12.69 -57.92
N ARG A 26 -21.91 13.93 -58.28
CA ARG A 26 -21.95 15.22 -57.58
C ARG A 26 -22.69 15.13 -56.19
N GLY A 27 -22.16 15.72 -55.13
CA GLY A 27 -22.36 17.11 -54.82
C GLY A 27 -23.07 17.32 -53.51
N ARG A 28 -22.41 17.87 -52.52
CA ARG A 28 -22.86 19.04 -51.74
C ARG A 28 -21.88 19.29 -50.60
N ARG A 29 -21.25 20.44 -50.68
CA ARG A 29 -20.57 21.06 -49.54
C ARG A 29 -21.62 21.35 -48.44
N ARG A 30 -21.35 20.96 -47.22
CA ARG A 30 -21.91 21.60 -46.01
C ARG A 30 -20.76 21.93 -45.06
N THR A 31 -20.83 23.14 -44.62
CA THR A 31 -19.98 23.89 -43.68
C THR A 31 -19.89 23.23 -42.29
N PRO A 32 -18.80 23.48 -41.54
CA PRO A 32 -18.55 22.89 -40.25
C PRO A 32 -19.20 23.75 -39.15
N ASP A 33 -20.39 23.39 -38.76
CA ASP A 33 -21.01 23.82 -37.49
C ASP A 33 -22.22 22.92 -37.29
N ASP A 34 -22.06 21.87 -36.51
CA ASP A 34 -23.09 21.08 -35.83
C ASP A 34 -22.57 19.67 -35.52
N LEU A 35 -21.63 19.56 -34.56
CA LEU A 35 -21.33 18.29 -33.89
C LEU A 35 -20.95 18.57 -32.43
N ARG A 36 -21.92 19.09 -31.69
CA ARG A 36 -22.00 18.89 -30.26
C ARG A 36 -23.15 17.92 -30.01
N THR A 37 -22.81 16.64 -29.86
CA THR A 37 -23.63 15.72 -29.04
C THR A 37 -22.87 14.43 -28.78
N ALA A 38 -22.78 14.09 -27.50
CA ALA A 38 -22.70 12.76 -26.91
C ALA A 38 -21.36 11.99 -27.08
N VAL A 39 -20.46 12.23 -26.12
CA VAL A 39 -19.57 11.22 -25.62
C VAL A 39 -20.32 10.40 -24.57
N PRO A 40 -20.46 9.09 -24.65
CA PRO A 40 -20.99 8.31 -23.53
C PRO A 40 -19.86 8.14 -22.51
N GLU A 41 -20.04 8.76 -21.36
CA GLU A 41 -19.30 8.45 -20.13
C GLU A 41 -19.60 6.99 -19.75
N ALA A 42 -18.61 6.13 -19.91
CA ALA A 42 -18.58 4.80 -19.32
C ALA A 42 -18.04 4.91 -17.90
N GLY A 43 -18.87 5.44 -16.98
CA GLY A 43 -18.71 5.34 -15.53
C GLY A 43 -19.77 4.40 -14.99
N GLY A 44 -19.57 3.11 -15.14
CA GLY A 44 -20.46 2.10 -14.57
C GLY A 44 -20.12 1.84 -13.10
N ASP A 45 -20.86 2.44 -12.23
CA ASP A 45 -20.97 2.12 -10.82
C ASP A 45 -21.47 0.67 -10.66
N TRP A 46 -20.61 -0.21 -10.13
CA TRP A 46 -20.86 -1.66 -10.03
C TRP A 46 -21.66 -2.08 -8.81
N ASN A 47 -22.30 -1.18 -8.06
CA ASN A 47 -22.85 -1.55 -6.76
C ASN A 47 -24.33 -1.24 -6.46
N ASP A 48 -25.09 -0.54 -7.30
CA ASP A 48 -26.43 -0.08 -6.87
C ASP A 48 -27.66 -0.71 -7.56
N GLY A 49 -27.48 -1.63 -8.50
CA GLY A 49 -28.59 -2.19 -9.27
C GLY A 49 -29.29 -3.42 -8.68
N LEU A 50 -28.62 -4.19 -7.83
CA LEU A 50 -29.12 -5.51 -7.39
C LEU A 50 -29.79 -5.51 -6.01
N ILE A 51 -29.47 -4.56 -5.14
CA ILE A 51 -30.08 -4.47 -3.80
C ILE A 51 -31.44 -3.76 -3.87
N ALA A 52 -31.60 -2.76 -4.72
CA ALA A 52 -32.86 -2.02 -4.87
C ALA A 52 -34.01 -2.83 -5.50
N ARG A 53 -33.69 -3.81 -6.37
CA ARG A 53 -34.72 -4.68 -6.97
C ARG A 53 -35.25 -5.76 -6.02
N ARG A 54 -34.51 -6.12 -4.96
CA ARG A 54 -34.97 -7.10 -3.97
C ARG A 54 -35.85 -6.49 -2.88
N ALA A 55 -35.75 -5.21 -2.63
CA ALA A 55 -36.60 -4.50 -1.65
C ALA A 55 -37.96 -4.14 -2.21
N ALA A 56 -38.12 -3.94 -3.54
CA ALA A 56 -39.37 -3.61 -4.17
C ALA A 56 -40.28 -4.81 -4.42
N ALA A 57 -39.78 -6.05 -4.35
CA ALA A 57 -40.56 -7.27 -4.56
C ALA A 57 -41.17 -7.86 -3.27
N LYS A 58 -41.02 -7.19 -2.12
CA LYS A 58 -41.49 -7.70 -0.82
C LYS A 58 -42.69 -6.96 -0.24
N GLY A 59 -43.34 -6.11 -1.01
CA GLY A 59 -44.39 -5.21 -0.54
C GLY A 59 -45.73 -5.25 -1.28
N ALA A 60 -46.07 -6.32 -1.96
CA ALA A 60 -47.44 -6.48 -2.51
C ALA A 60 -47.72 -7.99 -2.57
N ASP A 61 -48.49 -8.48 -1.63
CA ASP A 61 -49.52 -9.47 -1.85
C ASP A 61 -50.12 -9.90 -0.50
N THR A 62 -51.34 -9.40 -0.32
CA THR A 62 -52.31 -9.98 0.61
C THR A 62 -53.48 -10.52 -0.21
N GLU A 63 -53.81 -11.80 0.06
CA GLU A 63 -55.12 -12.48 -0.18
C GLU A 63 -55.52 -12.92 -1.60
N THR A 64 -55.60 -14.20 -1.83
CA THR A 64 -56.75 -15.11 -1.89
C THR A 64 -56.52 -16.28 -2.84
N GLY A 65 -56.89 -17.49 -2.46
CA GLY A 65 -57.28 -18.54 -3.43
C GLY A 65 -56.50 -19.86 -3.36
N ASN A 66 -57.04 -20.77 -2.60
CA ASN A 66 -56.72 -22.17 -2.49
C ASN A 66 -56.79 -22.93 -3.84
N ALA A 67 -55.68 -23.50 -4.32
CA ALA A 67 -55.64 -24.62 -5.25
C ALA A 67 -54.33 -25.43 -5.02
N PRO A 68 -54.33 -26.75 -5.03
CA PRO A 68 -53.11 -27.53 -4.81
C PRO A 68 -52.26 -27.50 -6.09
N ASN A 69 -51.22 -26.73 -6.07
CA ASN A 69 -50.13 -26.81 -7.08
C ASN A 69 -49.17 -27.89 -6.61
N ASP A 70 -49.09 -28.96 -7.35
CA ASP A 70 -47.94 -29.83 -7.42
C ASP A 70 -46.74 -29.00 -7.92
N GLU A 71 -46.10 -28.25 -7.00
CA GLU A 71 -44.79 -27.67 -7.24
C GLU A 71 -43.82 -28.83 -7.38
N VAL A 72 -43.42 -29.09 -8.60
CA VAL A 72 -42.20 -29.83 -8.92
C VAL A 72 -41.06 -29.11 -8.17
N ARG A 73 -40.74 -29.61 -6.95
CA ARG A 73 -39.55 -29.21 -6.21
C ARG A 73 -38.36 -29.57 -7.08
N LEU A 74 -37.87 -28.55 -7.80
CA LEU A 74 -36.51 -28.63 -8.38
C LEU A 74 -35.58 -29.02 -7.24
N PRO A 75 -34.72 -30.04 -7.40
CA PRO A 75 -33.80 -30.45 -6.36
C PRO A 75 -32.96 -29.22 -5.97
N GLN A 76 -33.04 -28.82 -4.70
CA GLN A 76 -32.20 -27.75 -4.16
C GLN A 76 -30.77 -28.24 -4.29
N VAL A 77 -30.03 -27.67 -5.22
CA VAL A 77 -28.60 -27.92 -5.37
C VAL A 77 -27.94 -27.37 -4.11
N GLU A 78 -27.42 -28.27 -3.26
CA GLU A 78 -26.61 -27.85 -2.12
C GLU A 78 -25.42 -27.08 -2.68
N ALA A 79 -25.41 -25.78 -2.45
CA ALA A 79 -24.31 -24.91 -2.85
C ALA A 79 -23.06 -25.28 -2.07
N TYR A 80 -21.91 -25.27 -2.73
CA TYR A 80 -20.63 -25.45 -2.08
C TYR A 80 -20.43 -24.32 -1.06
N VAL A 81 -20.51 -24.65 0.22
CA VAL A 81 -20.06 -23.80 1.31
C VAL A 81 -18.68 -24.35 1.66
N PRO A 82 -17.60 -23.57 1.60
CA PRO A 82 -16.31 -24.00 2.12
C PRO A 82 -16.56 -24.39 3.57
N SER A 83 -16.67 -25.69 3.82
CA SER A 83 -16.89 -26.21 5.16
C SER A 83 -15.78 -25.67 6.05
N SER A 84 -16.10 -25.29 7.26
CA SER A 84 -15.37 -24.81 8.44
C SER A 84 -13.86 -25.15 8.53
N GLY A 85 -13.12 -25.03 7.48
CA GLY A 85 -11.68 -25.27 7.36
C GLY A 85 -10.88 -23.95 7.24
N PRO A 86 -9.56 -24.05 7.20
CA PRO A 86 -8.65 -22.90 7.12
C PRO A 86 -8.81 -22.06 5.83
N LEU A 87 -9.46 -22.56 4.80
CA LEU A 87 -9.60 -21.91 3.50
C LEU A 87 -10.44 -20.63 3.56
N ARG A 88 -11.56 -20.62 4.33
CA ARG A 88 -12.44 -19.47 4.41
C ARG A 88 -11.75 -18.21 4.97
N PRO A 89 -11.07 -18.27 6.14
CA PRO A 89 -10.34 -17.09 6.64
C PRO A 89 -9.23 -16.65 5.71
N ARG A 90 -8.58 -17.56 4.97
CA ARG A 90 -7.56 -17.21 3.96
C ARG A 90 -8.17 -16.45 2.78
N LEU A 91 -9.31 -16.88 2.26
CA LEU A 91 -10.02 -16.18 1.19
C LEU A 91 -10.54 -14.80 1.64
N ASP A 92 -11.03 -14.69 2.87
CA ASP A 92 -11.47 -13.43 3.43
C ASP A 92 -10.28 -12.47 3.63
N ALA A 93 -9.16 -12.96 4.16
CA ALA A 93 -7.92 -12.19 4.27
C ALA A 93 -7.38 -11.76 2.89
N LEU A 94 -7.42 -12.64 1.89
CA LEU A 94 -7.02 -12.30 0.51
C LEU A 94 -7.94 -11.22 -0.09
N ARG A 95 -9.24 -11.26 0.18
CA ARG A 95 -10.21 -10.25 -0.27
C ARG A 95 -9.93 -8.89 0.35
N GLU A 96 -9.69 -8.85 1.66
CA GLU A 96 -9.32 -7.62 2.36
C GLU A 96 -7.98 -7.08 1.86
N LEU A 97 -6.98 -7.94 1.70
CA LEU A 97 -5.66 -7.58 1.17
C LEU A 97 -5.77 -6.93 -0.21
N VAL A 98 -6.53 -7.52 -1.13
CA VAL A 98 -6.79 -6.94 -2.46
C VAL A 98 -7.51 -5.61 -2.33
N GLY A 99 -8.50 -5.50 -1.43
CA GLY A 99 -9.24 -4.25 -1.18
C GLY A 99 -8.34 -3.12 -0.71
N LEU A 100 -7.51 -3.36 0.30
CA LEU A 100 -6.58 -2.38 0.87
C LEU A 100 -5.47 -1.96 -0.11
N SER A 101 -5.09 -2.86 -1.02
CA SER A 101 -3.96 -2.65 -1.93
C SER A 101 -4.31 -1.98 -3.26
N ARG A 102 -5.59 -1.92 -3.64
CA ARG A 102 -6.04 -1.36 -4.94
C ARG A 102 -5.59 0.08 -5.20
N ALA A 103 -5.41 0.87 -4.16
CA ALA A 103 -4.95 2.25 -4.27
C ALA A 103 -3.43 2.39 -4.47
N ARG A 104 -2.66 1.31 -4.27
CA ARG A 104 -1.19 1.31 -4.25
C ARG A 104 -0.58 0.41 -5.30
N LEU A 105 -1.29 -0.63 -5.72
CA LEU A 105 -0.82 -1.61 -6.67
C LEU A 105 -1.61 -1.51 -7.98
N ASP A 106 -0.92 -1.82 -9.07
CA ASP A 106 -1.54 -1.90 -10.39
C ASP A 106 -2.46 -3.12 -10.50
N ARG A 107 -3.39 -3.06 -11.44
CA ARG A 107 -4.36 -4.13 -11.67
C ARG A 107 -3.71 -5.44 -12.10
N ALA A 108 -2.58 -5.38 -12.81
CA ALA A 108 -1.90 -6.56 -13.29
C ALA A 108 -1.32 -7.38 -12.12
N THR A 109 -0.71 -6.71 -11.14
CA THR A 109 -0.19 -7.34 -9.91
C THR A 109 -1.30 -8.03 -9.10
N LEU A 110 -2.50 -7.44 -9.04
CA LEU A 110 -3.64 -7.99 -8.29
C LEU A 110 -4.53 -8.94 -9.11
N ALA A 111 -4.29 -9.09 -10.42
CA ALA A 111 -5.17 -9.85 -11.32
C ALA A 111 -5.30 -11.33 -10.91
N GLU A 112 -4.22 -11.97 -10.52
CA GLU A 112 -4.20 -13.37 -10.10
C GLU A 112 -5.03 -13.58 -8.83
N ALA A 113 -4.80 -12.75 -7.79
CA ALA A 113 -5.57 -12.81 -6.55
C ALA A 113 -7.07 -12.53 -6.79
N GLY A 114 -7.37 -11.59 -7.68
CA GLY A 114 -8.74 -11.32 -8.12
C GLY A 114 -9.37 -12.53 -8.80
N ARG A 115 -8.65 -13.20 -9.70
CA ARG A 115 -9.10 -14.42 -10.38
C ARG A 115 -9.41 -15.55 -9.39
N VAL A 116 -8.55 -15.76 -8.40
CA VAL A 116 -8.77 -16.78 -7.36
C VAL A 116 -10.03 -16.48 -6.54
N LEU A 117 -10.26 -15.21 -6.18
CA LEU A 117 -11.46 -14.78 -5.47
C LEU A 117 -12.75 -14.95 -6.30
N ASP A 118 -12.69 -14.63 -7.60
CA ASP A 118 -13.81 -14.82 -8.54
C ASP A 118 -14.11 -16.31 -8.72
N GLU A 119 -13.07 -17.15 -8.80
CA GLU A 119 -13.19 -18.60 -8.89
C GLU A 119 -13.87 -19.15 -7.64
N ALA A 120 -13.38 -18.78 -6.44
CA ALA A 120 -13.98 -19.19 -5.18
C ALA A 120 -15.45 -18.77 -5.07
N ALA A 121 -15.79 -17.53 -5.46
CA ALA A 121 -17.16 -17.04 -5.46
C ALA A 121 -18.05 -17.77 -6.48
N ALA A 122 -17.51 -18.10 -7.64
CA ALA A 122 -18.25 -18.85 -8.65
C ALA A 122 -18.47 -20.30 -8.20
N ARG A 123 -17.46 -20.95 -7.60
CA ARG A 123 -17.56 -22.32 -7.11
C ARG A 123 -18.59 -22.46 -6.00
N GLN A 124 -18.75 -21.45 -5.12
CA GLN A 124 -19.79 -21.41 -4.06
C GLN A 124 -21.22 -21.46 -4.60
N ARG A 125 -21.45 -21.10 -5.86
CA ARG A 125 -22.77 -21.12 -6.50
C ARG A 125 -23.07 -22.45 -7.20
N LEU A 126 -22.11 -23.36 -7.25
CA LEU A 126 -22.19 -24.63 -7.95
C LEU A 126 -22.34 -25.78 -6.97
N SER A 127 -22.69 -26.96 -7.46
CA SER A 127 -22.89 -28.14 -6.63
C SER A 127 -21.63 -28.52 -5.84
N SER A 128 -21.80 -28.73 -4.54
CA SER A 128 -20.74 -29.27 -3.66
C SER A 128 -20.61 -30.79 -3.73
N ARG A 129 -21.58 -31.45 -4.34
CA ARG A 129 -21.64 -32.92 -4.43
C ARG A 129 -20.85 -33.49 -5.61
N HIS A 130 -20.40 -32.64 -6.54
CA HIS A 130 -19.72 -33.06 -7.76
C HIS A 130 -18.26 -32.63 -7.73
N THR A 131 -17.38 -33.59 -8.08
CA THR A 131 -15.96 -33.35 -8.33
C THR A 131 -15.68 -33.52 -9.80
N VAL A 132 -15.13 -32.48 -10.41
CA VAL A 132 -14.80 -32.49 -11.84
C VAL A 132 -13.33 -32.89 -12.03
N VAL A 133 -13.12 -34.01 -12.73
CA VAL A 133 -11.79 -34.54 -13.03
C VAL A 133 -11.58 -34.52 -14.54
N ALA A 134 -10.51 -33.90 -15.00
CA ALA A 134 -10.14 -33.88 -16.42
C ALA A 134 -9.13 -34.98 -16.73
N ILE A 135 -9.26 -35.61 -17.88
CA ILE A 135 -8.25 -36.49 -18.46
C ILE A 135 -7.50 -35.71 -19.53
N ALA A 136 -6.20 -35.49 -19.33
CA ALA A 136 -5.30 -34.80 -20.24
C ALA A 136 -4.12 -35.68 -20.65
N GLY A 137 -3.44 -35.34 -21.72
CA GLY A 137 -2.27 -36.09 -22.19
C GLY A 137 -2.02 -35.85 -23.67
N ALA A 138 -0.92 -36.40 -24.19
CA ALA A 138 -0.52 -36.30 -25.61
C ALA A 138 -1.40 -37.09 -26.56
N THR A 139 -1.30 -36.78 -27.82
CA THR A 139 -1.93 -37.56 -28.89
C THR A 139 -1.42 -39.01 -28.85
N GLY A 140 -2.36 -39.95 -28.75
CA GLY A 140 -2.06 -41.40 -28.76
C GLY A 140 -1.70 -41.99 -27.39
N SER A 141 -1.68 -41.21 -26.31
CA SER A 141 -1.45 -41.74 -24.94
C SER A 141 -2.59 -42.65 -24.43
N GLY A 142 -3.73 -42.65 -25.08
CA GLY A 142 -4.87 -43.53 -24.71
C GLY A 142 -5.91 -42.87 -23.78
N LYS A 143 -5.98 -41.52 -23.74
CA LYS A 143 -6.97 -40.77 -22.92
C LYS A 143 -8.42 -41.24 -23.12
N SER A 144 -8.88 -41.22 -24.37
CA SER A 144 -10.25 -41.61 -24.73
C SER A 144 -10.51 -43.09 -24.45
N THR A 145 -9.51 -43.99 -24.58
CA THR A 145 -9.61 -45.37 -24.18
C THR A 145 -9.78 -45.54 -22.69
N LEU A 146 -8.98 -44.80 -21.89
CA LEU A 146 -9.08 -44.76 -20.44
C LEU A 146 -10.43 -44.17 -19.99
N PHE A 147 -10.87 -43.07 -20.62
CA PHE A 147 -12.17 -42.47 -20.37
C PHE A 147 -13.31 -43.46 -20.57
N ASN A 148 -13.31 -44.21 -21.69
CA ASN A 148 -14.30 -45.23 -22.00
C ASN A 148 -14.23 -46.42 -21.02
N SER A 149 -13.04 -46.86 -20.64
CA SER A 149 -12.83 -47.90 -19.65
C SER A 149 -13.38 -47.54 -18.26
N LEU A 150 -13.16 -46.28 -17.83
CA LEU A 150 -13.75 -45.74 -16.60
C LEU A 150 -15.26 -45.57 -16.68
N ALA A 151 -15.80 -45.16 -17.82
CA ALA A 151 -17.23 -44.94 -18.04
C ALA A 151 -17.99 -46.25 -18.25
N GLY A 152 -17.30 -47.38 -18.53
CA GLY A 152 -17.89 -48.67 -18.86
C GLY A 152 -18.61 -48.71 -20.19
N ALA A 153 -18.43 -47.71 -21.07
CA ALA A 153 -19.12 -47.56 -22.34
C ALA A 153 -18.26 -46.82 -23.38
N PRO A 154 -18.38 -47.12 -24.70
CA PRO A 154 -17.69 -46.39 -25.75
C PRO A 154 -18.33 -45.03 -26.00
N ILE A 155 -18.01 -44.08 -25.16
CA ILE A 155 -18.58 -42.71 -25.18
C ILE A 155 -17.74 -41.75 -26.04
N SER A 156 -16.41 -41.83 -25.91
CA SER A 156 -15.47 -41.01 -26.67
C SER A 156 -14.92 -41.83 -27.85
N ASP A 157 -14.78 -41.19 -28.99
CA ASP A 157 -14.28 -41.86 -30.20
C ASP A 157 -12.83 -42.30 -30.02
N THR A 158 -12.57 -43.59 -30.21
CA THR A 158 -11.24 -44.18 -30.22
C THR A 158 -10.90 -44.66 -31.61
N GLY A 159 -9.81 -44.18 -32.20
CA GLY A 159 -9.47 -44.55 -33.57
C GLY A 159 -8.02 -44.30 -33.97
N LEU A 160 -7.58 -44.95 -35.09
CA LEU A 160 -6.24 -44.76 -35.64
C LEU A 160 -6.08 -43.40 -36.38
N ARG A 161 -7.17 -42.73 -36.72
CA ARG A 161 -7.14 -41.39 -37.36
C ARG A 161 -7.01 -40.29 -36.30
N ARG A 162 -5.99 -39.48 -36.41
CA ARG A 162 -5.65 -38.39 -35.46
C ARG A 162 -6.01 -37.04 -36.05
N PRO A 163 -6.52 -36.05 -35.27
CA PRO A 163 -6.96 -36.14 -33.87
C PRO A 163 -8.34 -36.82 -33.74
N THR A 164 -8.54 -37.65 -32.69
CA THR A 164 -9.80 -38.35 -32.41
C THR A 164 -10.81 -37.49 -31.66
N THR A 165 -10.35 -36.66 -30.73
CA THR A 165 -11.21 -35.80 -29.90
C THR A 165 -11.03 -34.35 -30.27
N SER A 166 -12.04 -33.73 -30.89
CA SER A 166 -12.00 -32.32 -31.32
C SER A 166 -12.61 -31.35 -30.31
N ALA A 167 -13.36 -31.84 -29.35
CA ALA A 167 -14.01 -31.05 -28.30
C ALA A 167 -14.12 -31.87 -27.00
N PRO A 168 -14.10 -31.24 -25.82
CA PRO A 168 -14.22 -31.95 -24.55
C PRO A 168 -15.53 -32.71 -24.45
N ILE A 169 -15.46 -33.96 -23.99
CA ILE A 169 -16.61 -34.83 -23.73
C ILE A 169 -16.68 -35.06 -22.24
N ALA A 170 -17.86 -34.92 -21.63
CA ALA A 170 -18.06 -35.15 -20.21
C ALA A 170 -18.95 -36.34 -19.93
N CYS A 171 -18.61 -37.12 -18.90
CA CYS A 171 -19.41 -38.19 -18.33
C CYS A 171 -19.71 -37.89 -16.86
N SER A 172 -20.98 -37.86 -16.45
CA SER A 172 -21.39 -37.60 -15.06
C SER A 172 -22.10 -38.80 -14.47
N TRP A 173 -21.65 -39.24 -13.29
CA TRP A 173 -22.21 -40.37 -12.55
C TRP A 173 -23.52 -40.01 -11.83
N THR A 174 -23.78 -38.73 -11.55
CA THR A 174 -24.98 -38.24 -10.89
C THR A 174 -25.59 -37.04 -11.56
N ASP A 175 -26.86 -36.78 -11.28
CA ASP A 175 -27.57 -35.59 -11.76
C ASP A 175 -27.16 -34.33 -10.98
N GLY A 176 -27.34 -33.17 -11.60
CA GLY A 176 -27.05 -31.87 -10.96
C GLY A 176 -25.73 -31.22 -11.37
N ALA A 177 -24.92 -31.85 -12.21
CA ALA A 177 -23.65 -31.32 -12.70
C ALA A 177 -23.80 -30.25 -13.82
N ALA A 178 -25.05 -29.95 -14.27
CA ALA A 178 -25.28 -29.10 -15.43
C ALA A 178 -24.58 -27.73 -15.32
N GLY A 179 -24.67 -27.07 -14.18
CA GLY A 179 -24.03 -25.76 -13.94
C GLY A 179 -22.48 -25.81 -14.03
N LEU A 180 -21.87 -26.91 -13.56
CA LEU A 180 -20.41 -27.13 -13.69
C LEU A 180 -20.04 -27.31 -15.16
N LEU A 181 -20.80 -28.12 -15.90
CA LEU A 181 -20.55 -28.39 -17.32
C LEU A 181 -20.83 -27.17 -18.20
N ASP A 182 -21.80 -26.33 -17.85
CA ASP A 182 -22.02 -25.04 -18.53
C ASP A 182 -20.83 -24.10 -18.34
N ARG A 183 -20.25 -24.07 -17.15
CA ARG A 183 -19.06 -23.27 -16.85
C ARG A 183 -17.84 -23.75 -17.65
N LEU A 184 -17.69 -25.06 -17.84
CA LEU A 184 -16.65 -25.65 -18.69
C LEU A 184 -16.92 -25.46 -20.19
N ALA A 185 -18.03 -24.83 -20.56
CA ALA A 185 -18.50 -24.66 -21.93
C ALA A 185 -18.64 -25.98 -22.69
N ILE A 186 -19.03 -27.07 -22.01
CA ILE A 186 -19.29 -28.36 -22.62
C ILE A 186 -20.72 -28.43 -23.11
N PRO A 187 -21.00 -28.52 -24.41
CA PRO A 187 -22.35 -28.54 -24.96
C PRO A 187 -23.14 -29.77 -24.49
N GLY A 188 -24.47 -29.64 -24.33
CA GLY A 188 -25.36 -30.74 -23.89
C GLY A 188 -25.22 -32.02 -24.73
N ARG A 189 -24.95 -31.88 -26.04
CA ARG A 189 -24.71 -33.03 -26.96
C ARG A 189 -23.47 -33.85 -26.63
N LEU A 190 -22.50 -33.27 -25.87
CA LEU A 190 -21.25 -33.92 -25.47
C LEU A 190 -21.26 -34.35 -24.00
N ARG A 191 -22.42 -34.27 -23.33
CA ARG A 191 -22.60 -34.73 -21.96
C ARG A 191 -23.22 -36.11 -21.99
N ARG A 192 -22.61 -37.06 -21.27
CA ARG A 192 -22.98 -38.46 -21.26
C ARG A 192 -23.16 -38.96 -19.84
N ARG A 193 -23.70 -40.16 -19.71
CA ARG A 193 -23.75 -40.94 -18.47
C ARG A 193 -23.00 -42.24 -18.63
N PRO A 194 -22.36 -42.73 -17.58
CA PRO A 194 -21.70 -44.04 -17.61
C PRO A 194 -22.72 -45.14 -17.79
N GLN A 195 -22.27 -46.26 -18.27
CA GLN A 195 -23.03 -47.49 -18.19
C GLN A 195 -22.91 -48.04 -16.74
N GLN A 196 -23.95 -47.91 -15.94
CA GLN A 196 -23.96 -48.39 -14.59
C GLN A 196 -24.17 -49.90 -14.58
N SER A 197 -23.21 -50.63 -14.07
CA SER A 197 -23.25 -52.08 -13.90
C SER A 197 -23.88 -52.51 -12.56
N GLY A 198 -24.27 -51.54 -11.72
CA GLY A 198 -24.84 -51.79 -10.40
C GLY A 198 -23.85 -52.40 -9.39
N THR A 199 -22.56 -52.16 -9.58
CA THR A 199 -21.52 -52.66 -8.69
C THR A 199 -21.16 -51.59 -7.63
N ASP A 200 -20.63 -52.03 -6.48
CA ASP A 200 -20.13 -51.16 -5.41
C ASP A 200 -19.12 -50.11 -5.95
N ALA A 201 -18.39 -50.51 -6.99
CA ALA A 201 -17.42 -49.60 -7.67
C ALA A 201 -18.11 -48.44 -8.38
N ASP A 202 -19.33 -48.56 -8.87
CA ASP A 202 -20.11 -47.51 -9.48
C ASP A 202 -20.70 -46.56 -8.43
N GLU A 203 -21.02 -47.10 -7.22
CA GLU A 203 -21.45 -46.29 -6.08
C GLU A 203 -20.33 -45.41 -5.54
N ALA A 204 -19.09 -45.90 -5.53
CA ALA A 204 -17.92 -45.17 -5.10
C ALA A 204 -17.63 -43.92 -5.98
N LEU A 205 -18.01 -43.97 -7.25
CA LEU A 205 -17.83 -42.86 -8.20
C LEU A 205 -19.00 -41.86 -8.25
N GLN A 206 -20.00 -42.01 -7.37
CA GLN A 206 -21.11 -41.06 -7.33
C GLN A 206 -20.62 -39.66 -6.97
N GLY A 207 -20.98 -38.68 -7.83
CA GLY A 207 -20.50 -37.30 -7.75
C GLY A 207 -19.30 -37.03 -8.66
N LEU A 208 -18.72 -38.04 -9.33
CA LEU A 208 -17.69 -37.81 -10.33
C LEU A 208 -18.29 -37.21 -11.61
N VAL A 209 -17.60 -36.22 -12.13
CA VAL A 209 -17.77 -35.66 -13.49
C VAL A 209 -16.42 -35.79 -14.19
N LEU A 210 -16.29 -36.76 -15.08
CA LEU A 210 -15.07 -37.01 -15.82
C LEU A 210 -15.14 -36.31 -17.18
N VAL A 211 -14.05 -35.64 -17.57
CA VAL A 211 -13.96 -34.86 -18.80
C VAL A 211 -12.78 -35.33 -19.63
N ASP A 212 -13.02 -35.87 -20.83
CA ASP A 212 -12.00 -36.23 -21.80
C ASP A 212 -11.61 -34.97 -22.59
N LEU A 213 -10.35 -34.54 -22.53
CA LEU A 213 -9.85 -33.35 -23.18
C LEU A 213 -9.22 -33.67 -24.54
N PRO A 214 -9.27 -32.72 -25.49
CA PRO A 214 -8.44 -32.79 -26.69
C PRO A 214 -6.94 -32.91 -26.36
N ASP A 215 -6.16 -33.34 -27.34
CA ASP A 215 -4.71 -33.49 -27.17
C ASP A 215 -4.02 -32.15 -26.91
N HIS A 216 -3.18 -32.09 -25.85
CA HIS A 216 -2.44 -30.87 -25.51
C HIS A 216 -1.29 -30.56 -26.49
N ASP A 217 -0.78 -31.59 -27.19
CA ASP A 217 0.26 -31.50 -28.24
C ASP A 217 -0.30 -31.21 -29.65
N SER A 218 -1.61 -30.93 -29.75
CA SER A 218 -2.27 -30.60 -31.01
C SER A 218 -1.65 -29.36 -31.67
N ALA A 219 -1.43 -29.42 -32.97
CA ALA A 219 -0.97 -28.28 -33.77
C ALA A 219 -2.01 -27.14 -33.85
N ALA A 220 -3.29 -27.41 -33.57
CA ALA A 220 -4.36 -26.44 -33.54
C ALA A 220 -4.32 -25.62 -32.24
N THR A 221 -4.02 -24.32 -32.34
CA THR A 221 -3.94 -23.41 -31.18
C THR A 221 -5.24 -23.36 -30.37
N GLY A 222 -6.41 -23.41 -31.07
CA GLY A 222 -7.71 -23.42 -30.41
C GLY A 222 -7.96 -24.63 -29.47
N HIS A 223 -7.37 -25.80 -29.77
CA HIS A 223 -7.44 -26.96 -28.89
C HIS A 223 -6.62 -26.75 -27.61
N ARG A 224 -5.41 -26.22 -27.73
CA ARG A 224 -4.56 -25.89 -26.60
C ARG A 224 -5.20 -24.86 -25.68
N ASP A 225 -5.75 -23.78 -26.22
CA ASP A 225 -6.46 -22.76 -25.46
C ASP A 225 -7.69 -23.32 -24.73
N GLN A 226 -8.35 -24.31 -25.34
CA GLN A 226 -9.48 -25.01 -24.73
C GLN A 226 -9.04 -25.92 -23.59
N VAL A 227 -7.94 -26.66 -23.77
CA VAL A 227 -7.34 -27.51 -22.72
C VAL A 227 -6.92 -26.63 -21.55
N ASP A 228 -6.16 -25.57 -21.77
CA ASP A 228 -5.69 -24.64 -20.73
C ASP A 228 -6.86 -24.03 -19.95
N ARG A 229 -7.94 -23.65 -20.65
CA ARG A 229 -9.16 -23.12 -20.01
C ARG A 229 -9.86 -24.14 -19.12
N VAL A 230 -10.00 -25.38 -19.58
CA VAL A 230 -10.68 -26.42 -18.82
C VAL A 230 -9.82 -26.83 -17.61
N LEU A 231 -8.51 -27.00 -17.79
CA LEU A 231 -7.56 -27.27 -16.72
C LEU A 231 -7.59 -26.21 -15.61
N ALA A 232 -7.82 -24.94 -15.98
CA ALA A 232 -7.96 -23.88 -14.99
C ALA A 232 -9.25 -23.94 -14.15
N LEU A 233 -10.24 -24.75 -14.53
CA LEU A 233 -11.57 -24.77 -13.93
C LEU A 233 -11.95 -26.11 -13.26
N VAL A 234 -11.23 -27.21 -13.57
CA VAL A 234 -11.49 -28.53 -12.99
C VAL A 234 -10.96 -28.68 -11.57
N ASP A 235 -11.53 -29.57 -10.80
CA ASP A 235 -11.13 -29.82 -9.41
C ASP A 235 -9.88 -30.71 -9.30
N ALA A 236 -9.65 -31.60 -10.29
CA ALA A 236 -8.46 -32.45 -10.38
C ALA A 236 -8.15 -32.82 -11.85
N VAL A 237 -6.94 -33.30 -12.08
CA VAL A 237 -6.48 -33.73 -13.42
C VAL A 237 -5.80 -35.09 -13.38
N ILE A 238 -6.10 -35.92 -14.40
CA ILE A 238 -5.39 -37.17 -14.69
C ILE A 238 -4.55 -36.95 -15.94
N TRP A 239 -3.23 -36.92 -15.77
CA TRP A 239 -2.29 -36.87 -16.88
C TRP A 239 -2.00 -38.28 -17.36
N VAL A 240 -2.43 -38.60 -18.57
CA VAL A 240 -2.20 -39.91 -19.21
C VAL A 240 -0.96 -39.79 -20.09
N VAL A 241 0.08 -40.51 -19.71
CA VAL A 241 1.34 -40.61 -20.47
C VAL A 241 1.53 -42.04 -21.00
N ASP A 242 2.23 -42.16 -22.09
CA ASP A 242 2.59 -43.47 -22.66
C ASP A 242 4.12 -43.68 -22.57
N PRO A 243 4.61 -44.95 -22.70
CA PRO A 243 6.02 -45.25 -22.56
C PRO A 243 6.96 -44.60 -23.56
N GLU A 244 6.43 -44.02 -24.64
CA GLU A 244 7.23 -43.33 -25.64
C GLU A 244 7.37 -41.83 -25.37
N LYS A 245 6.39 -41.23 -24.62
CA LYS A 245 6.29 -39.78 -24.41
C LYS A 245 6.22 -39.35 -22.94
N TYR A 246 6.42 -40.25 -21.96
CA TYR A 246 6.34 -39.87 -20.53
C TYR A 246 7.39 -38.80 -20.14
N ALA A 247 8.53 -38.75 -20.86
CA ALA A 247 9.61 -37.78 -20.66
C ALA A 247 9.53 -36.60 -21.63
N ASP A 248 8.37 -36.29 -22.23
CA ASP A 248 8.22 -35.18 -23.15
C ASP A 248 8.42 -33.83 -22.44
N ALA A 249 9.44 -33.09 -22.82
CA ALA A 249 9.78 -31.79 -22.29
C ALA A 249 8.59 -30.80 -22.32
N ALA A 250 7.76 -30.83 -23.36
CA ALA A 250 6.61 -29.94 -23.48
C ALA A 250 5.54 -30.25 -22.41
N LEU A 251 5.37 -31.51 -22.03
CA LEU A 251 4.49 -31.89 -20.93
C LEU A 251 5.04 -31.41 -19.58
N HIS A 252 6.31 -31.67 -19.31
CA HIS A 252 6.96 -31.34 -18.05
C HIS A 252 7.09 -29.81 -17.83
N GLU A 253 7.64 -29.07 -18.78
CA GLU A 253 7.89 -27.65 -18.64
C GLU A 253 6.60 -26.80 -18.66
N ARG A 254 5.63 -27.18 -19.50
CA ARG A 254 4.43 -26.37 -19.68
C ARG A 254 3.32 -26.68 -18.69
N TYR A 255 3.18 -27.95 -18.27
CA TYR A 255 2.05 -28.39 -17.48
C TYR A 255 2.44 -28.94 -16.11
N LEU A 256 3.34 -29.92 -16.02
CA LEU A 256 3.62 -30.60 -14.75
C LEU A 256 4.37 -29.70 -13.76
N ARG A 257 5.43 -29.03 -14.19
CA ARG A 257 6.20 -28.12 -13.36
C ARG A 257 5.37 -26.92 -12.83
N PRO A 258 4.54 -26.23 -13.63
CA PRO A 258 3.61 -25.23 -13.11
C PRO A 258 2.55 -25.76 -12.15
N LEU A 259 2.20 -27.05 -12.26
CA LEU A 259 1.22 -27.72 -11.40
C LEU A 259 1.84 -28.37 -10.16
N ALA A 260 3.15 -28.23 -9.91
CA ALA A 260 3.82 -28.80 -8.75
C ALA A 260 3.14 -28.42 -7.41
N GLY A 261 2.64 -27.19 -7.28
CA GLY A 261 1.85 -26.74 -6.13
C GLY A 261 0.44 -27.36 -6.03
N HIS A 262 -0.01 -28.14 -7.04
CA HIS A 262 -1.31 -28.79 -7.10
C HIS A 262 -1.19 -30.34 -7.05
N ALA A 263 -0.11 -30.86 -6.48
CA ALA A 263 0.19 -32.28 -6.44
C ALA A 263 -0.97 -33.12 -5.87
N GLU A 264 -1.62 -32.67 -4.78
CA GLU A 264 -2.73 -33.38 -4.12
C GLU A 264 -3.98 -33.64 -5.00
N ILE A 265 -4.11 -32.89 -6.10
CA ILE A 265 -5.22 -33.01 -7.04
C ILE A 265 -4.75 -33.46 -8.43
N THR A 266 -3.53 -33.93 -8.53
CA THR A 266 -2.90 -34.38 -9.78
C THR A 266 -2.65 -35.88 -9.72
N PHE A 267 -3.11 -36.58 -10.76
CA PHE A 267 -2.84 -37.99 -10.98
C PHE A 267 -2.04 -38.14 -12.25
N VAL A 268 -0.94 -38.87 -12.22
CA VAL A 268 -0.12 -39.20 -13.39
C VAL A 268 -0.20 -40.70 -13.66
N VAL A 269 -0.70 -41.05 -14.82
CA VAL A 269 -1.02 -42.44 -15.17
C VAL A 269 -0.15 -42.85 -16.35
N LEU A 270 0.78 -43.78 -16.13
CA LEU A 270 1.51 -44.45 -17.19
C LEU A 270 0.60 -45.52 -17.82
N ASN A 271 0.07 -45.20 -19.01
CA ASN A 271 -0.82 -46.10 -19.75
C ASN A 271 -0.04 -46.95 -20.76
N GLN A 272 -0.67 -47.94 -21.35
CA GLN A 272 -0.13 -48.86 -22.36
C GLN A 272 1.02 -49.73 -21.84
N ILE A 273 0.97 -50.14 -20.58
CA ILE A 273 1.97 -51.08 -20.01
C ILE A 273 1.92 -52.44 -20.70
N ASP A 274 0.81 -52.82 -21.33
CA ASP A 274 0.68 -54.01 -22.16
C ASP A 274 1.69 -54.07 -23.33
N ARG A 275 2.30 -52.95 -23.70
CA ARG A 275 3.35 -52.85 -24.71
C ARG A 275 4.76 -53.08 -24.18
N LEU A 276 4.91 -53.11 -22.85
CA LEU A 276 6.19 -53.25 -22.16
C LEU A 276 6.42 -54.69 -21.71
N PRO A 277 7.60 -55.30 -22.04
CA PRO A 277 7.90 -56.67 -21.64
C PRO A 277 8.41 -56.74 -20.19
N GLY A 278 7.97 -57.74 -19.45
CA GLY A 278 8.48 -58.06 -18.09
C GLY A 278 8.43 -56.89 -17.14
N ASP A 279 9.52 -56.61 -16.43
CA ASP A 279 9.63 -55.56 -15.38
C ASP A 279 9.86 -54.14 -15.97
N ALA A 280 9.75 -53.99 -17.29
CA ALA A 280 10.01 -52.69 -17.94
C ALA A 280 8.96 -51.61 -17.55
N ALA A 281 7.73 -52.04 -17.20
CA ALA A 281 6.70 -51.12 -16.75
C ALA A 281 7.09 -50.47 -15.41
N ASP A 282 7.65 -51.23 -14.46
CA ASP A 282 8.08 -50.73 -13.15
C ASP A 282 9.29 -49.79 -13.31
N GLN A 283 10.26 -50.11 -14.20
CA GLN A 283 11.41 -49.26 -14.48
C GLN A 283 11.01 -47.91 -15.09
N VAL A 284 10.06 -47.89 -16.03
CA VAL A 284 9.54 -46.68 -16.61
C VAL A 284 8.73 -45.87 -15.59
N LEU A 285 7.99 -46.54 -14.72
CA LEU A 285 7.25 -45.87 -13.65
C LEU A 285 8.18 -45.20 -12.62
N ASP A 286 9.27 -45.87 -12.26
CA ASP A 286 10.28 -45.29 -11.34
C ASP A 286 11.02 -44.13 -11.99
N ASP A 287 11.33 -44.19 -13.28
CA ASP A 287 11.94 -43.05 -13.99
C ASP A 287 10.96 -41.89 -14.12
N LEU A 288 9.68 -42.14 -14.35
CA LEU A 288 8.62 -41.13 -14.33
C LEU A 288 8.52 -40.44 -12.95
N ARG A 289 8.55 -41.20 -11.84
CA ARG A 289 8.55 -40.64 -10.50
C ARG A 289 9.75 -39.72 -10.26
N ARG A 290 10.94 -40.16 -10.69
CA ARG A 290 12.15 -39.32 -10.61
C ARG A 290 12.02 -38.01 -11.39
N LEU A 291 11.44 -38.03 -12.60
CA LEU A 291 11.21 -36.82 -13.39
C LEU A 291 10.19 -35.89 -12.72
N LEU A 292 9.15 -36.41 -12.11
CA LEU A 292 8.15 -35.64 -11.39
C LEU A 292 8.74 -34.97 -10.14
N ASP A 293 9.63 -35.68 -9.42
CA ASP A 293 10.37 -35.12 -8.29
C ASP A 293 11.31 -34.00 -8.76
N GLU A 294 12.02 -34.17 -9.88
CA GLU A 294 12.84 -33.12 -10.51
C GLU A 294 12.01 -31.89 -10.93
N ASP A 295 10.74 -32.05 -11.26
CA ASP A 295 9.78 -30.97 -11.52
C ASP A 295 9.28 -30.31 -10.24
N GLY A 296 9.62 -30.83 -9.07
CA GLY A 296 9.19 -30.33 -7.76
C GLY A 296 7.79 -30.77 -7.34
N MET A 297 7.25 -31.85 -7.96
CA MET A 297 5.94 -32.41 -7.62
C MET A 297 6.07 -33.36 -6.43
N ALA A 298 5.41 -33.06 -5.31
CA ALA A 298 5.37 -33.97 -4.15
C ALA A 298 4.69 -35.27 -4.54
N LEU A 299 5.28 -36.42 -4.19
CA LEU A 299 4.78 -37.76 -4.53
C LEU A 299 4.18 -38.52 -3.33
N GLY A 300 4.18 -37.91 -2.15
CA GLY A 300 3.64 -38.55 -0.93
C GLY A 300 4.52 -39.62 -0.31
N GLU A 301 5.77 -39.76 -0.74
CA GLU A 301 6.68 -40.81 -0.30
C GLU A 301 7.08 -40.72 1.17
N HIS A 302 7.03 -39.51 1.74
CA HIS A 302 7.40 -39.22 3.13
C HIS A 302 6.19 -38.94 4.04
N GLY A 303 4.98 -39.21 3.54
CA GLY A 303 3.73 -38.99 4.27
C GLY A 303 3.13 -37.59 4.04
N GLU A 304 3.75 -36.74 3.22
CA GLU A 304 3.16 -35.51 2.73
C GLU A 304 2.08 -35.83 1.68
N PRO A 305 1.04 -34.99 1.55
CA PRO A 305 0.08 -35.08 0.47
C PRO A 305 0.77 -34.92 -0.88
N GLY A 306 0.53 -35.83 -1.82
CA GLY A 306 1.26 -35.83 -3.08
C GLY A 306 0.42 -36.29 -4.27
N ALA A 307 1.03 -36.27 -5.44
CA ALA A 307 0.42 -36.75 -6.69
C ALA A 307 0.28 -38.24 -6.69
N GLY A 308 -0.87 -38.72 -7.19
CA GLY A 308 -1.08 -40.16 -7.42
C GLY A 308 -0.36 -40.61 -8.68
N VAL A 309 0.66 -41.44 -8.56
CA VAL A 309 1.41 -41.96 -9.72
C VAL A 309 1.18 -43.48 -9.83
N MET A 310 0.66 -43.92 -10.97
CA MET A 310 0.32 -45.35 -11.17
C MET A 310 0.50 -45.76 -12.63
N SER A 311 0.61 -47.07 -12.83
CA SER A 311 0.71 -47.72 -14.15
C SER A 311 -0.54 -48.52 -14.46
N LEU A 312 -1.00 -48.48 -15.70
CA LEU A 312 -2.15 -49.29 -16.16
C LEU A 312 -2.16 -49.53 -17.65
N SER A 313 -3.03 -50.43 -18.09
CA SER A 313 -3.41 -50.56 -19.48
C SER A 313 -4.92 -50.34 -19.65
N ALA A 314 -5.30 -49.24 -20.25
CA ALA A 314 -6.69 -48.93 -20.57
C ALA A 314 -7.29 -49.91 -21.56
N LEU A 315 -6.44 -50.59 -22.36
CA LEU A 315 -6.86 -51.56 -23.40
C LEU A 315 -7.21 -52.92 -22.78
N THR A 316 -6.36 -53.43 -21.85
CA THR A 316 -6.56 -54.71 -21.21
C THR A 316 -7.42 -54.61 -19.96
N GLY A 317 -7.54 -53.43 -19.38
CA GLY A 317 -8.21 -53.19 -18.09
C GLY A 317 -7.31 -53.38 -16.89
N GLU A 318 -6.05 -53.76 -17.05
CA GLU A 318 -5.07 -53.92 -15.99
C GLU A 318 -4.81 -52.55 -15.28
N GLY A 319 -4.85 -52.53 -13.94
CA GLY A 319 -4.66 -51.29 -13.14
C GLY A 319 -5.84 -50.31 -13.14
N VAL A 320 -6.82 -50.44 -14.05
CA VAL A 320 -7.99 -49.55 -14.14
C VAL A 320 -8.87 -49.62 -12.89
N GLY A 321 -8.98 -50.84 -12.30
CA GLY A 321 -9.70 -51.04 -11.04
C GLY A 321 -9.10 -50.23 -9.89
N GLU A 322 -7.79 -50.22 -9.77
CA GLU A 322 -7.06 -49.42 -8.76
C GLU A 322 -7.31 -47.95 -8.93
N LEU A 323 -7.21 -47.44 -10.18
CA LEU A 323 -7.52 -46.03 -10.47
C LEU A 323 -8.98 -45.68 -10.09
N ARG A 324 -9.95 -46.57 -10.34
CA ARG A 324 -11.35 -46.36 -9.93
C ARG A 324 -11.50 -46.25 -8.43
N GLU A 325 -10.80 -47.10 -7.66
CA GLU A 325 -10.82 -47.07 -6.20
C GLU A 325 -10.20 -45.77 -5.66
N VAL A 326 -9.05 -45.33 -6.22
CA VAL A 326 -8.38 -44.09 -5.86
C VAL A 326 -9.28 -42.88 -6.15
N LEU A 327 -9.89 -42.83 -7.34
CA LEU A 327 -10.83 -41.79 -7.73
C LEU A 327 -12.09 -41.82 -6.85
N GLY A 328 -12.61 -43.02 -6.53
CA GLY A 328 -13.76 -43.16 -5.64
C GLY A 328 -13.49 -42.55 -4.26
N ARG A 329 -12.38 -42.88 -3.63
CA ARG A 329 -11.96 -42.29 -2.35
C ARG A 329 -11.82 -40.76 -2.46
N PHE A 330 -11.14 -40.31 -3.49
CA PHE A 330 -10.92 -38.85 -3.75
C PHE A 330 -12.25 -38.09 -3.89
N VAL A 331 -13.23 -38.66 -4.60
CA VAL A 331 -14.56 -38.04 -4.79
C VAL A 331 -15.35 -38.04 -3.48
N GLN A 332 -15.30 -39.16 -2.71
CA GLN A 332 -16.03 -39.30 -1.45
C GLN A 332 -15.51 -38.35 -0.36
N GLU A 333 -14.23 -38.00 -0.35
CA GLU A 333 -13.66 -37.01 0.56
C GLU A 333 -14.25 -35.60 0.37
N ARG A 334 -14.79 -35.28 -0.81
CA ARG A 334 -15.41 -33.99 -1.15
C ARG A 334 -14.52 -32.75 -0.89
N THR A 335 -13.22 -32.94 -0.85
CA THR A 335 -12.24 -31.90 -0.52
C THR A 335 -11.53 -31.33 -1.76
N ALA A 336 -11.69 -31.94 -2.92
CA ALA A 336 -10.97 -31.60 -4.15
C ALA A 336 -11.03 -30.10 -4.50
N ALA A 337 -12.23 -29.52 -4.51
CA ALA A 337 -12.41 -28.10 -4.80
C ALA A 337 -11.72 -27.20 -3.74
N ALA A 338 -11.72 -27.62 -2.47
CA ALA A 338 -11.05 -26.87 -1.40
C ALA A 338 -9.52 -26.98 -1.53
N ARG A 339 -8.99 -28.15 -1.84
CA ARG A 339 -7.55 -28.36 -2.11
C ARG A 339 -7.10 -27.54 -3.30
N ARG A 340 -7.88 -27.54 -4.39
CA ARG A 340 -7.61 -26.70 -5.56
C ARG A 340 -7.54 -25.22 -5.21
N LEU A 341 -8.57 -24.69 -4.57
CA LEU A 341 -8.60 -23.28 -4.19
C LEU A 341 -7.50 -22.93 -3.18
N SER A 342 -7.13 -23.87 -2.28
CA SER A 342 -5.99 -23.65 -1.38
C SER A 342 -4.69 -23.50 -2.14
N ALA A 343 -4.41 -24.39 -3.10
CA ALA A 343 -3.23 -24.32 -3.95
C ALA A 343 -3.20 -23.02 -4.81
N ASP A 344 -4.35 -22.64 -5.35
CA ASP A 344 -4.45 -21.36 -6.10
C ASP A 344 -4.19 -20.13 -5.20
N VAL A 345 -4.66 -20.15 -3.93
CA VAL A 345 -4.35 -19.10 -2.94
C VAL A 345 -2.85 -19.09 -2.62
N ASP A 346 -2.21 -20.27 -2.45
CA ASP A 346 -0.77 -20.37 -2.21
C ASP A 346 0.05 -19.84 -3.38
N ALA A 347 -0.33 -20.17 -4.60
CA ALA A 347 0.30 -19.66 -5.82
C ALA A 347 0.16 -18.13 -5.95
N ALA A 348 -1.04 -17.59 -5.67
CA ALA A 348 -1.28 -16.15 -5.66
C ALA A 348 -0.47 -15.45 -4.56
N ALA A 349 -0.42 -16.02 -3.35
CA ALA A 349 0.37 -15.51 -2.25
C ALA A 349 1.88 -15.49 -2.55
N ALA A 350 2.40 -16.57 -3.17
CA ALA A 350 3.80 -16.65 -3.58
C ALA A 350 4.18 -15.54 -4.58
N ARG A 351 3.32 -15.26 -5.56
CA ARG A 351 3.51 -14.14 -6.52
C ARG A 351 3.46 -12.77 -5.87
N LEU A 352 2.64 -12.61 -4.84
CA LEU A 352 2.48 -11.34 -4.12
C LEU A 352 3.57 -11.12 -3.06
N ARG A 353 4.37 -12.15 -2.73
CA ARG A 353 5.42 -12.08 -1.72
C ARG A 353 6.36 -10.88 -1.88
N PRO A 354 6.94 -10.59 -3.08
CA PRO A 354 7.88 -9.48 -3.25
C PRO A 354 7.25 -8.10 -3.01
N VAL A 355 5.92 -8.02 -3.03
CA VAL A 355 5.17 -6.77 -2.83
C VAL A 355 4.79 -6.53 -1.38
N TYR A 356 4.66 -7.60 -0.56
CA TYR A 356 4.19 -7.48 0.82
C TYR A 356 5.23 -7.84 1.87
N VAL A 357 6.30 -8.56 1.50
CA VAL A 357 7.34 -8.95 2.44
C VAL A 357 8.51 -7.99 2.35
N ALA A 358 8.71 -7.22 3.41
CA ALA A 358 9.86 -6.32 3.55
C ALA A 358 11.13 -7.11 3.92
N GLU A 359 12.27 -6.69 3.41
CA GLU A 359 13.58 -7.27 3.75
C GLU A 359 14.11 -6.77 5.10
N GLY A 360 13.54 -5.65 5.64
CA GLY A 360 13.95 -5.00 6.87
C GLY A 360 12.82 -4.85 7.90
N ARG A 361 13.06 -4.01 8.90
CA ARG A 361 12.05 -3.57 9.87
C ARG A 361 11.53 -2.19 9.47
N PRO A 362 10.47 -2.10 8.68
CA PRO A 362 9.94 -0.81 8.26
C PRO A 362 9.43 -0.02 9.45
N GLY A 363 9.81 1.23 9.51
CA GLY A 363 9.37 2.14 10.56
C GLY A 363 10.26 3.36 10.66
N LEU A 364 9.74 4.43 11.21
CA LEU A 364 10.50 5.65 11.49
C LEU A 364 10.98 5.60 12.93
N GLY A 365 12.31 5.55 13.13
CA GLY A 365 12.97 5.57 14.43
C GLY A 365 12.72 6.87 15.19
N GLU A 366 12.87 6.86 16.52
CA GLU A 366 12.73 8.06 17.33
C GLU A 366 13.84 9.07 17.00
N GLY A 367 15.07 8.58 16.79
CA GLY A 367 16.20 9.42 16.37
C GLY A 367 15.95 10.18 15.06
N ALA A 368 15.36 9.54 14.06
CA ALA A 368 15.00 10.19 12.81
C ALA A 368 13.94 11.30 12.98
N ARG A 369 13.00 11.09 13.88
CA ARG A 369 11.97 12.10 14.21
C ARG A 369 12.58 13.30 14.92
N GLU A 370 13.51 13.06 15.84
CA GLU A 370 14.24 14.11 16.55
C GLU A 370 15.14 14.89 15.59
N GLU A 371 15.90 14.18 14.74
CA GLU A 371 16.76 14.82 13.74
C GLU A 371 15.94 15.67 12.75
N PHE A 372 14.78 15.19 12.33
CA PHE A 372 13.87 15.95 11.48
C PHE A 372 13.40 17.24 12.18
N ALA A 373 13.00 17.14 13.46
CA ALA A 373 12.58 18.30 14.26
C ALA A 373 13.71 19.31 14.43
N ASP A 374 14.94 18.85 14.66
CA ASP A 374 16.12 19.70 14.80
C ASP A 374 16.46 20.42 13.50
N ARG A 375 16.40 19.74 12.36
CA ARG A 375 16.62 20.35 11.03
C ARG A 375 15.55 21.42 10.70
N LEU A 376 14.29 21.18 11.09
CA LEU A 376 13.23 22.19 10.95
C LEU A 376 13.48 23.41 11.85
N ALA A 377 13.89 23.18 13.10
CA ALA A 377 14.23 24.26 14.03
C ALA A 377 15.42 25.10 13.53
N GLU A 378 16.42 24.46 12.92
CA GLU A 378 17.54 25.15 12.29
C GLU A 378 17.08 25.95 11.04
N ALA A 379 16.22 25.38 10.21
CA ALA A 379 15.69 26.04 9.02
C ALA A 379 14.89 27.30 9.37
N VAL A 380 14.10 27.27 10.45
CA VAL A 380 13.34 28.42 10.97
C VAL A 380 14.25 29.44 11.69
N GLY A 381 15.49 29.07 12.00
CA GLY A 381 16.43 29.93 12.70
C GLY A 381 16.09 30.10 14.20
N ALA A 382 15.62 29.05 14.86
CA ALA A 382 15.21 29.10 16.27
C ALA A 382 16.32 29.64 17.19
N ALA A 383 17.56 29.22 16.99
CA ALA A 383 18.73 29.71 17.75
C ALA A 383 18.97 31.23 17.51
N ALA A 384 18.85 31.69 16.28
CA ALA A 384 19.00 33.12 15.94
C ALA A 384 17.90 33.96 16.56
N ALA A 385 16.66 33.48 16.58
CA ALA A 385 15.52 34.12 17.23
C ALA A 385 15.73 34.22 18.76
N GLY A 386 16.17 33.14 19.41
CA GLY A 386 16.53 33.13 20.82
C GLY A 386 17.61 34.15 21.17
N GLN A 387 18.67 34.24 20.36
CA GLN A 387 19.73 35.24 20.53
C GLN A 387 19.23 36.69 20.30
N ALA A 388 18.29 36.87 19.36
CA ALA A 388 17.70 38.20 19.11
C ALA A 388 16.89 38.66 20.33
N VAL A 389 16.07 37.79 20.92
CA VAL A 389 15.30 38.06 22.14
C VAL A 389 16.24 38.32 23.31
N GLU A 390 17.32 37.57 23.51
CA GLU A 390 18.33 37.80 24.52
C GLU A 390 18.98 39.18 24.39
N ARG A 391 19.37 39.55 23.13
CA ARG A 391 19.98 40.86 22.86
C ARG A 391 19.01 42.00 23.10
N GLU A 392 17.76 41.85 22.73
CA GLU A 392 16.73 42.85 22.94
C GLU A 392 16.46 43.05 24.42
N TRP A 393 16.33 41.96 25.18
CA TRP A 393 16.13 42.02 26.64
C TRP A 393 17.29 42.75 27.31
N ARG A 394 18.55 42.46 26.94
CA ARG A 394 19.74 43.14 27.46
C ARG A 394 19.73 44.64 27.09
N ARG A 395 19.35 44.98 25.87
CA ARG A 395 19.22 46.38 25.46
C ARG A 395 18.17 47.13 26.27
N ASN A 396 17.03 46.54 26.50
CA ASN A 396 15.95 47.09 27.29
C ASN A 396 16.35 47.25 28.77
N ALA A 397 17.03 46.26 29.33
CA ALA A 397 17.60 46.33 30.67
C ALA A 397 18.63 47.46 30.81
N GLY A 398 19.55 47.59 29.86
CA GLY A 398 20.57 48.67 29.85
C GLY A 398 19.98 50.09 29.68
N ARG A 399 18.88 50.23 28.91
CA ARG A 399 18.19 51.54 28.77
C ARG A 399 17.57 52.02 30.08
N ALA A 400 17.15 51.09 30.91
CA ALA A 400 16.49 51.41 32.16
C ALA A 400 17.47 51.67 33.33
N CYS A 401 18.69 51.13 33.29
CA CYS A 401 19.71 51.24 34.32
C CYS A 401 20.80 52.27 34.03
N GLY A 402 20.69 53.10 33.02
CA GLY A 402 21.69 54.16 32.68
C GLY A 402 21.61 55.36 33.61
N THR A 403 22.77 55.98 33.99
CA THR A 403 22.81 57.26 34.72
C THR A 403 22.12 58.33 33.85
N PRO A 404 21.48 59.38 34.49
CA PRO A 404 20.82 60.43 33.76
C PRO A 404 21.73 61.12 32.74
N TRP A 405 23.02 61.24 33.02
CA TRP A 405 24.03 61.81 32.12
C TRP A 405 24.28 60.91 30.91
N LEU A 406 24.35 59.61 31.09
CA LEU A 406 24.49 58.67 29.98
C LEU A 406 23.20 58.56 29.17
N ARG A 407 22.02 58.73 29.80
CA ARG A 407 20.74 58.83 29.06
C ARG A 407 20.70 60.11 28.21
N LEU A 408 21.11 61.25 28.76
CA LEU A 408 21.20 62.53 28.04
C LEU A 408 22.24 62.44 26.92
N TRP A 409 23.41 61.82 27.18
CA TRP A 409 24.47 61.62 26.19
C TRP A 409 23.99 60.68 25.05
N ARG A 410 23.36 59.56 25.36
CA ARG A 410 22.79 58.68 24.36
C ARG A 410 21.65 59.33 23.57
N TRP A 411 20.81 60.14 24.21
CA TRP A 411 19.80 60.95 23.54
C TRP A 411 20.45 61.98 22.62
N TYR A 412 21.47 62.68 23.06
CA TYR A 412 22.21 63.66 22.28
C TYR A 412 22.96 62.97 21.10
N GLU A 413 23.55 61.80 21.31
CA GLU A 413 24.21 61.04 20.26
C GLU A 413 23.20 60.48 19.27
N SER A 414 22.01 60.07 19.68
CA SER A 414 20.91 59.61 18.81
C SER A 414 20.30 60.74 17.97
N THR A 415 20.33 62.00 18.47
CA THR A 415 19.89 63.17 17.73
C THR A 415 20.94 63.69 16.76
N ARG A 416 22.22 63.46 17.04
CA ARG A 416 23.32 63.90 16.17
C ARG A 416 23.65 62.90 15.03
N ARG A 417 23.25 61.62 15.19
CA ARG A 417 23.41 60.63 14.15
C ARG A 417 22.04 60.06 13.76
N PRO A 418 21.24 60.78 12.98
CA PRO A 418 20.06 60.17 12.40
C PRO A 418 20.50 59.15 11.36
N GLY A 419 20.39 57.86 11.68
CA GLY A 419 20.40 56.79 10.70
C GLY A 419 21.71 56.61 9.94
N SER A 420 22.65 55.94 10.59
CA SER A 420 23.59 55.08 9.86
C SER A 420 24.58 54.50 10.87
N LEU A 421 24.44 53.31 11.17
CA LEU A 421 25.45 52.31 11.39
C LEU A 421 24.71 51.05 11.81
N GLU A 422 23.76 50.63 10.95
CA GLU A 422 23.79 49.21 10.62
C GLU A 422 25.14 49.08 9.91
N CYS A 423 26.14 48.61 10.67
CA CYS A 423 27.31 48.01 10.06
C CYS A 423 26.74 46.99 9.08
N PRO A 424 26.91 47.11 7.76
CA PRO A 424 26.56 46.05 6.89
C PRO A 424 27.40 44.89 7.41
N VAL A 425 26.77 43.92 8.04
CA VAL A 425 27.35 42.59 8.18
C VAL A 425 27.67 42.27 6.73
N GLN A 426 28.94 42.39 6.38
CA GLN A 426 29.42 41.91 5.09
C GLN A 426 28.85 40.52 4.94
N PRO A 427 27.96 40.28 3.95
CA PRO A 427 27.53 38.92 3.72
C PRO A 427 28.80 38.13 3.48
N ALA A 428 29.05 37.13 4.32
CA ALA A 428 30.06 36.15 4.05
C ALA A 428 29.89 35.71 2.59
N PRO A 429 31.00 35.51 1.83
CA PRO A 429 30.88 35.10 0.44
C PRO A 429 29.87 33.95 0.37
N PRO A 430 29.03 33.87 -0.69
CA PRO A 430 28.00 32.86 -0.79
C PRO A 430 28.69 31.50 -1.05
N GLU A 431 29.31 30.94 -0.03
CA GLU A 431 29.38 29.49 0.05
C GLU A 431 27.94 29.04 -0.06
N LYS A 432 27.67 28.11 -0.95
CA LYS A 432 26.36 27.55 -1.30
C LYS A 432 25.56 27.18 -0.05
N GLN A 433 25.14 28.19 0.72
CA GLN A 433 24.25 27.98 1.86
C GLN A 433 22.88 27.71 1.26
N LEU A 434 22.42 26.47 1.43
CA LEU A 434 21.08 26.08 1.07
C LEU A 434 20.11 27.11 1.67
N THR A 435 19.15 27.58 0.87
CA THR A 435 18.09 28.44 1.39
C THR A 435 17.29 27.70 2.46
N ALA A 436 16.60 28.42 3.35
CA ALA A 436 15.76 27.78 4.37
C ALA A 436 14.79 26.77 3.75
N ARG A 437 14.18 27.11 2.62
CA ARG A 437 13.32 26.22 1.84
C ARG A 437 14.03 24.94 1.40
N GLN A 438 15.23 25.06 0.85
CA GLN A 438 16.00 23.87 0.42
C GLN A 438 16.40 22.97 1.61
N ARG A 439 16.67 23.55 2.79
CA ARG A 439 16.94 22.78 4.02
C ARG A 439 15.71 21.99 4.47
N VAL A 440 14.53 22.61 4.43
CA VAL A 440 13.26 21.93 4.73
C VAL A 440 12.99 20.80 3.75
N GLU A 441 13.12 21.05 2.43
CA GLU A 441 12.94 20.03 1.40
C GLU A 441 13.93 18.85 1.58
N GLN A 442 15.18 19.15 1.93
CA GLN A 442 16.18 18.12 2.20
C GLN A 442 15.83 17.31 3.46
N ALA A 443 15.38 17.97 4.53
CA ALA A 443 14.96 17.30 5.75
C ALA A 443 13.78 16.35 5.49
N VAL A 444 12.79 16.79 4.70
CA VAL A 444 11.65 15.97 4.29
C VAL A 444 12.08 14.77 3.48
N ARG A 445 12.99 14.94 2.50
CA ARG A 445 13.51 13.83 1.69
C ARG A 445 14.24 12.81 2.57
N THR A 446 15.10 13.27 3.46
CA THR A 446 15.87 12.38 4.35
C THR A 446 14.94 11.53 5.22
N VAL A 447 13.95 12.14 5.87
CA VAL A 447 13.00 11.39 6.71
C VAL A 447 12.10 10.47 5.90
N ALA A 448 11.76 10.87 4.67
CA ALA A 448 10.98 10.03 3.76
C ALA A 448 11.76 8.81 3.29
N ASP A 449 13.03 8.97 2.95
CA ASP A 449 13.90 7.87 2.53
C ASP A 449 14.17 6.90 3.69
N GLU A 450 14.41 7.42 4.89
CA GLU A 450 14.59 6.58 6.08
C GLU A 450 13.32 5.82 6.46
N ALA A 451 12.15 6.47 6.38
CA ALA A 451 10.86 5.81 6.60
C ALA A 451 10.51 4.77 5.52
N ALA A 452 11.01 4.96 4.30
CA ALA A 452 10.82 4.07 3.16
C ALA A 452 11.84 2.92 3.11
N ASP A 453 12.90 2.99 3.92
CA ASP A 453 13.96 1.99 3.90
C ASP A 453 13.45 0.60 4.29
N GLY A 454 13.86 -0.39 3.53
CA GLY A 454 13.43 -1.78 3.70
C GLY A 454 11.98 -2.08 3.32
N LEU A 455 11.17 -1.10 2.85
CA LEU A 455 9.82 -1.34 2.34
C LEU A 455 9.86 -1.85 0.88
N PRO A 456 8.89 -2.71 0.49
CA PRO A 456 8.70 -3.04 -0.92
C PRO A 456 8.41 -1.79 -1.77
N GLY A 457 8.87 -1.80 -3.04
CA GLY A 457 8.84 -0.64 -3.93
C GLY A 457 7.57 0.20 -3.94
N PRO A 458 6.37 -0.38 -4.14
CA PRO A 458 5.11 0.38 -4.16
C PRO A 458 4.79 1.09 -2.83
N TRP A 459 5.13 0.46 -1.70
CA TRP A 459 4.92 1.02 -0.36
C TRP A 459 5.95 2.07 -0.01
N ALA A 460 7.22 1.85 -0.40
CA ALA A 460 8.28 2.84 -0.27
C ALA A 460 7.93 4.13 -1.05
N GLN A 461 7.40 3.99 -2.25
CA GLN A 461 6.95 5.11 -3.06
C GLN A 461 5.77 5.84 -2.40
N ALA A 462 4.76 5.11 -1.88
CA ALA A 462 3.62 5.70 -1.19
C ALA A 462 4.04 6.52 0.05
N VAL A 463 5.01 6.04 0.82
CA VAL A 463 5.60 6.77 1.96
C VAL A 463 6.29 8.05 1.50
N ARG A 464 7.10 8.00 0.43
CA ARG A 464 7.74 9.19 -0.14
C ARG A 464 6.72 10.21 -0.66
N GLU A 465 5.71 9.76 -1.36
CA GLU A 465 4.61 10.59 -1.85
C GLU A 465 3.85 11.26 -0.70
N ALA A 466 3.54 10.51 0.36
CA ALA A 466 2.88 11.04 1.55
C ALA A 466 3.71 12.15 2.23
N ALA A 467 5.04 11.96 2.32
CA ALA A 467 5.95 12.95 2.87
C ALA A 467 6.03 14.21 1.99
N VAL A 468 6.13 14.05 0.66
CA VAL A 468 6.20 15.17 -0.30
C VAL A 468 4.89 15.95 -0.31
N ASN A 469 3.76 15.26 -0.41
CA ASN A 469 2.44 15.91 -0.39
C ASN A 469 2.17 16.63 0.95
N GLY A 470 2.60 16.03 2.06
CA GLY A 470 2.50 16.63 3.39
C GLY A 470 3.41 17.84 3.58
N ALA A 471 4.54 17.88 2.88
CA ALA A 471 5.47 19.00 2.91
C ALA A 471 5.01 20.20 2.07
N GLU A 472 3.97 20.06 1.25
CA GLU A 472 3.40 21.15 0.48
C GLU A 472 2.90 22.26 1.39
N GLY A 473 3.40 23.48 1.21
CA GLY A 473 3.12 24.63 2.09
C GLY A 473 3.79 24.58 3.48
N LEU A 474 4.68 23.61 3.76
CA LEU A 474 5.44 23.57 5.01
C LEU A 474 6.44 24.72 5.14
N PRO A 475 7.24 25.10 4.10
CA PRO A 475 8.14 26.23 4.18
C PRO A 475 7.40 27.52 4.52
N GLU A 476 6.28 27.79 3.89
CA GLU A 476 5.44 28.97 4.10
C GLU A 476 4.88 29.03 5.54
N ALA A 477 4.46 27.88 6.06
CA ALA A 477 3.98 27.78 7.44
C ALA A 477 5.12 28.01 8.46
N LEU A 478 6.33 27.57 8.16
CA LEU A 478 7.50 27.80 8.98
C LEU A 478 7.95 29.26 8.93
N ASP A 479 7.90 29.92 7.75
CA ASP A 479 8.18 31.35 7.60
C ASP A 479 7.17 32.18 8.41
N GLU A 480 5.88 31.84 8.39
CA GLU A 480 4.86 32.50 9.20
C GLU A 480 5.13 32.32 10.71
N LEU A 481 5.60 31.17 11.16
CA LEU A 481 6.03 30.94 12.53
C LEU A 481 7.25 31.80 12.90
N ALA A 482 8.22 31.92 11.99
CA ALA A 482 9.40 32.76 12.18
C ALA A 482 9.03 34.25 12.28
N GLU A 483 8.15 34.74 11.40
CA GLU A 483 7.65 36.12 11.42
C GLU A 483 6.90 36.44 12.71
N ARG A 484 6.04 35.55 13.18
CA ARG A 484 5.33 35.69 14.46
C ARG A 484 6.29 35.75 15.64
N ALA A 485 7.37 34.96 15.60
CA ALA A 485 8.40 34.95 16.62
C ALA A 485 9.31 36.21 16.56
N GLY A 486 9.58 36.72 15.35
CA GLY A 486 10.40 37.92 15.09
C GLY A 486 9.66 39.25 15.18
N GLY A 487 8.34 39.25 15.09
CA GLY A 487 7.49 40.44 15.15
C GLY A 487 7.49 41.08 16.54
N VAL A 488 8.05 42.28 16.61
CA VAL A 488 8.20 43.10 17.83
C VAL A 488 6.85 43.56 18.42
N ASP A 489 5.77 43.38 17.68
CA ASP A 489 4.43 43.69 18.14
C ASP A 489 3.83 42.45 18.86
N GLY A 490 4.15 42.32 20.16
CA GLY A 490 3.73 41.25 21.07
C GLY A 490 2.23 40.99 21.15
N ARG A 491 1.60 40.71 20.03
CA ARG A 491 0.22 40.24 19.94
C ARG A 491 0.18 38.82 19.41
N GLY A 492 0.16 37.89 20.35
CA GLY A 492 -0.52 36.62 20.16
C GLY A 492 0.28 35.44 19.62
N TRP A 493 1.16 34.85 20.44
CA TRP A 493 1.38 33.40 20.42
C TRP A 493 0.12 32.71 20.95
N ALA A 494 -0.86 32.55 20.14
CA ALA A 494 -2.00 31.72 20.47
C ALA A 494 -2.41 30.93 19.22
N VAL A 495 -1.93 29.68 19.21
CA VAL A 495 -2.70 28.52 18.75
C VAL A 495 -3.67 28.82 17.60
N SER A 496 -3.15 28.82 16.38
CA SER A 496 -4.00 28.65 15.21
C SER A 496 -3.58 27.49 14.32
N CYS A 497 -2.70 26.60 14.80
CA CYS A 497 -2.28 25.42 14.06
C CYS A 497 -3.30 24.27 14.06
N PHE A 498 -4.43 24.38 14.77
CA PHE A 498 -5.42 23.31 14.92
C PHE A 498 -6.74 23.49 14.15
N SER A 499 -6.92 24.53 13.37
CA SER A 499 -8.18 24.75 12.63
C SER A 499 -8.03 24.91 11.11
N GLY A 500 -6.94 24.43 10.54
CA GLY A 500 -6.67 24.50 9.09
C GLY A 500 -6.83 23.19 8.32
N GLY A 501 -7.74 22.34 8.71
CA GLY A 501 -8.04 21.09 7.98
C GLY A 501 -9.53 21.00 7.63
N ALA A 502 -10.05 21.86 6.76
CA ALA A 502 -11.23 21.65 5.92
C ALA A 502 -11.85 23.01 5.53
N ALA A 503 -11.34 23.64 4.48
CA ALA A 503 -12.09 24.63 3.72
C ALA A 503 -11.60 24.66 2.27
N GLY A 504 -11.96 23.65 1.52
CA GLY A 504 -12.04 23.64 0.06
C GLY A 504 -13.52 23.75 -0.30
N GLY A 505 -13.91 24.86 -0.94
CA GLY A 505 -15.25 25.35 -1.12
C GLY A 505 -16.27 24.41 -1.75
N ALA A 506 -17.48 24.54 -1.26
CA ALA A 506 -18.72 24.42 -2.04
C ALA A 506 -19.79 25.24 -1.31
N GLN A 507 -20.19 26.34 -1.89
CA GLN A 507 -21.44 26.99 -1.60
C GLN A 507 -22.58 26.09 -2.07
N GLY A 508 -23.41 25.63 -1.16
CA GLY A 508 -24.60 24.83 -1.45
C GLY A 508 -25.58 24.94 -0.28
N SER A 509 -26.70 25.49 -0.60
CA SER A 509 -27.86 25.89 0.19
C SER A 509 -28.32 24.96 1.32
N VAL A 510 -28.77 25.59 2.37
CA VAL A 510 -29.41 25.10 3.59
C VAL A 510 -30.76 24.42 3.30
N GLY A 511 -30.96 23.22 3.90
CA GLY A 511 -32.27 22.62 4.17
C GLY A 511 -32.18 21.79 5.47
N PRO A 512 -33.18 21.87 6.38
CA PRO A 512 -33.08 21.33 7.73
C PRO A 512 -33.66 19.92 7.84
N GLY A 513 -32.97 19.00 8.51
CA GLY A 513 -33.54 17.69 8.84
C GLY A 513 -32.54 16.82 9.60
N GLY A 514 -32.76 16.68 10.91
CA GLY A 514 -31.86 16.06 11.86
C GLY A 514 -31.66 14.56 11.75
N SER A 515 -30.54 14.13 12.31
CA SER A 515 -30.42 12.95 13.17
C SER A 515 -29.01 12.91 13.76
N THR A 516 -28.94 13.03 15.04
CA THR A 516 -27.80 12.84 15.93
C THR A 516 -27.36 11.38 15.91
N VAL A 517 -26.13 11.11 15.48
CA VAL A 517 -25.43 9.87 15.79
C VAL A 517 -24.31 10.22 16.77
N VAL A 518 -24.46 9.68 17.96
CA VAL A 518 -23.51 9.78 19.07
C VAL A 518 -22.25 8.96 18.73
N ALA A 519 -21.14 9.62 18.52
CA ALA A 519 -19.84 8.99 18.49
C ALA A 519 -19.22 9.12 19.89
N THR A 520 -19.10 8.00 20.59
CA THR A 520 -18.40 7.86 21.86
C THR A 520 -16.90 8.01 21.62
N GLY A 521 -16.38 9.21 21.97
CA GLY A 521 -14.96 9.49 22.00
C GLY A 521 -14.35 9.04 23.32
N VAL A 522 -13.26 8.30 23.24
CA VAL A 522 -12.40 7.98 24.37
C VAL A 522 -11.66 9.25 24.80
N ALA A 523 -11.98 9.72 26.00
CA ALA A 523 -11.27 10.78 26.68
C ALA A 523 -10.05 10.20 27.40
N GLY A 524 -8.89 10.83 27.21
CA GLY A 524 -7.71 10.52 28.00
C GLY A 524 -6.48 11.30 27.60
N ALA A 525 -6.33 12.52 28.10
CA ALA A 525 -5.09 13.07 28.64
C ALA A 525 -5.31 14.54 29.03
N SER A 526 -5.50 14.74 30.31
CA SER A 526 -5.52 16.07 30.95
C SER A 526 -4.10 16.66 30.92
N GLY A 527 -3.80 17.45 29.90
CA GLY A 527 -2.64 18.32 29.85
C GLY A 527 -3.04 19.68 30.39
N VAL A 528 -2.51 20.04 31.57
CA VAL A 528 -2.64 21.32 32.25
C VAL A 528 -2.28 22.45 31.27
N ALA A 529 -3.30 23.13 30.77
CA ALA A 529 -3.14 24.36 30.01
C ALA A 529 -2.62 25.46 30.95
N HIS A 530 -1.31 25.67 30.96
CA HIS A 530 -0.73 26.92 31.44
C HIS A 530 -1.00 27.98 30.37
N SER A 531 -2.11 28.70 30.52
CA SER A 531 -2.41 29.92 29.78
C SER A 531 -1.47 31.04 30.24
N GLY A 532 -0.22 30.98 29.78
CA GLY A 532 0.72 32.08 29.85
C GLY A 532 0.42 33.06 28.74
N ARG A 533 -0.29 34.16 29.05
CA ARG A 533 -0.37 35.35 28.20
C ARG A 533 1.05 35.86 27.94
N VAL A 534 1.65 35.54 26.82
CA VAL A 534 2.89 36.16 26.35
C VAL A 534 2.54 37.26 25.36
N GLY A 535 2.15 38.40 25.89
CA GLY A 535 1.84 39.61 25.15
C GLY A 535 1.97 40.82 26.04
N GLY A 536 3.03 40.89 26.83
CA GLY A 536 3.35 42.02 27.70
C GLY A 536 4.83 42.33 27.62
N LYS A 537 5.19 43.63 27.86
CA LYS A 537 6.59 44.02 28.05
C LYS A 537 7.28 42.98 28.92
N PRO A 538 8.51 42.55 28.57
CA PRO A 538 9.22 41.50 29.31
C PRO A 538 9.16 41.76 30.82
N PRO A 539 8.88 40.74 31.65
CA PRO A 539 8.68 40.93 33.07
C PRO A 539 9.93 41.54 33.67
N ARG A 540 9.74 42.72 34.34
CA ARG A 540 10.85 43.42 34.98
C ARG A 540 11.37 42.54 36.12
N PRO A 541 12.71 42.38 36.28
CA PRO A 541 13.27 41.65 37.42
C PRO A 541 12.82 42.26 38.75
N ARG A 542 12.62 41.44 39.75
CA ARG A 542 12.18 41.91 41.11
C ARG A 542 13.11 42.96 41.71
N TRP A 543 14.40 42.92 41.38
CA TRP A 543 15.40 43.88 41.83
C TRP A 543 15.38 45.22 41.12
N TRP A 544 14.61 45.37 40.04
CA TRP A 544 14.53 46.57 39.20
C TRP A 544 14.18 47.87 39.97
N PRO A 545 13.18 47.91 40.87
CA PRO A 545 12.88 49.13 41.64
C PRO A 545 14.03 49.56 42.54
N ALA A 546 14.72 48.59 43.14
CA ALA A 546 15.87 48.85 44.03
C ALA A 546 17.05 49.44 43.24
N ALA A 547 17.30 48.93 42.02
CA ALA A 547 18.35 49.45 41.14
C ALA A 547 18.07 50.90 40.68
N VAL A 548 16.81 51.20 40.35
CA VAL A 548 16.40 52.58 39.98
C VAL A 548 16.54 53.53 41.17
N LEU A 549 16.14 53.11 42.41
CA LEU A 549 16.30 53.90 43.63
C LEU A 549 17.78 54.11 43.92
N ALA A 550 18.62 53.10 43.86
CA ALA A 550 20.07 53.23 44.09
C ALA A 550 20.70 54.23 43.08
N GLN A 551 20.31 54.15 41.84
CA GLN A 551 20.85 55.05 40.80
C GLN A 551 20.38 56.50 40.97
N ALA A 552 19.12 56.70 41.37
CA ALA A 552 18.59 58.02 41.71
C ALA A 552 19.32 58.59 42.94
N SER A 553 19.56 57.78 43.99
CA SER A 553 20.30 58.19 45.18
C SER A 553 21.73 58.59 44.86
N MET A 554 22.46 57.82 43.98
CA MET A 554 23.80 58.17 43.57
C MET A 554 23.83 59.46 42.77
N THR A 555 22.83 59.70 41.94
CA THR A 555 22.70 60.98 41.17
C THR A 555 22.42 62.15 42.10
N LEU A 556 21.53 61.99 43.09
CA LEU A 556 21.27 63.02 44.10
C LEU A 556 22.51 63.31 44.92
N LEU A 557 23.25 62.28 45.32
CA LEU A 557 24.50 62.44 46.06
C LEU A 557 25.56 63.20 45.25
N GLN A 558 25.64 62.95 43.95
CA GLN A 558 26.54 63.69 43.05
C GLN A 558 26.15 65.18 42.93
N ILE A 559 24.85 65.49 42.76
CA ILE A 559 24.33 66.84 42.65
C ILE A 559 24.54 67.56 43.97
N PHE A 560 24.18 66.97 45.11
CA PHE A 560 24.32 67.53 46.45
C PHE A 560 25.79 67.79 46.77
N GLY A 561 26.68 66.82 46.56
CA GLY A 561 28.11 66.97 46.78
C GLY A 561 28.73 68.12 45.92
N GLY A 562 28.27 68.19 44.63
CA GLY A 562 28.68 69.26 43.75
C GLY A 562 28.21 70.65 44.21
N LEU A 563 26.95 70.84 44.55
CA LEU A 563 26.40 72.07 45.10
C LEU A 563 27.05 72.48 46.41
N TRP A 564 27.31 71.53 47.28
CA TRP A 564 28.00 71.74 48.54
C TRP A 564 29.45 72.24 48.29
N LEU A 565 30.15 71.60 47.40
CA LEU A 565 31.52 71.99 47.03
C LEU A 565 31.55 73.39 46.43
N VAL A 566 30.61 73.74 45.54
CA VAL A 566 30.50 75.11 44.99
C VAL A 566 30.17 76.13 46.12
N GLY A 567 29.27 75.81 47.03
CA GLY A 567 28.95 76.71 48.18
C GLY A 567 30.14 76.97 49.08
N GLN A 568 31.04 76.03 49.27
CA GLN A 568 32.31 76.23 49.98
C GLN A 568 33.32 77.07 49.21
N ILE A 569 33.42 76.87 47.89
CA ILE A 569 34.33 77.65 47.01
C ILE A 569 33.89 79.10 46.94
N VAL A 570 32.57 79.38 46.96
CA VAL A 570 31.99 80.74 46.92
C VAL A 570 32.04 81.37 48.29
N GLY A 571 32.42 80.66 49.35
CA GLY A 571 32.59 81.23 50.70
C GLY A 571 31.29 81.39 51.52
N VAL A 572 30.20 80.70 51.07
CA VAL A 572 28.90 80.71 51.82
C VAL A 572 28.86 79.70 52.94
N LEU A 573 29.75 78.70 52.95
CA LEU A 573 29.86 77.63 53.98
C LEU A 573 31.27 77.55 54.54
N GLU A 574 31.42 77.03 55.77
CA GLU A 574 32.72 76.86 56.44
C GLU A 574 33.72 76.06 55.56
N PRO A 575 35.00 76.41 55.55
CA PRO A 575 36.03 75.83 54.74
C PRO A 575 36.36 74.37 55.13
N GLY A 576 36.06 73.41 54.27
CA GLY A 576 36.33 71.96 54.45
C GLY A 576 36.13 71.20 53.17
N LEU A 577 36.95 71.41 52.17
CA LEU A 577 36.79 70.87 50.81
C LEU A 577 36.81 69.32 50.67
N LEU A 578 37.31 68.66 51.72
CA LEU A 578 37.53 67.17 51.57
C LEU A 578 36.21 66.37 51.69
N THR A 579 35.27 66.78 52.58
CA THR A 579 34.00 66.05 52.74
C THR A 579 33.08 66.17 51.53
N PRO A 580 32.78 67.38 50.96
CA PRO A 580 31.91 67.41 49.80
C PRO A 580 32.58 66.83 48.53
N ALA A 581 33.91 66.90 48.44
CA ALA A 581 34.64 66.24 47.34
C ALA A 581 34.52 64.69 47.39
N LEU A 582 34.61 64.09 48.58
CA LEU A 582 34.41 62.67 48.77
C LEU A 582 32.96 62.24 48.54
N VAL A 583 31.97 63.04 48.93
CA VAL A 583 30.55 62.78 48.64
C VAL A 583 30.27 62.84 47.17
N MET A 584 30.81 63.83 46.47
CA MET A 584 30.70 63.96 44.99
C MET A 584 31.40 62.81 44.29
N LEU A 585 32.60 62.42 44.73
CA LEU A 585 33.37 61.31 44.19
C LEU A 585 32.63 59.97 44.37
N ALA A 586 32.03 59.74 45.54
CA ALA A 586 31.21 58.58 45.78
C ALA A 586 30.01 58.47 44.82
N GLY A 587 29.35 59.62 44.55
CA GLY A 587 28.29 59.68 43.55
C GLY A 587 28.76 59.43 42.12
N ILE A 588 29.94 59.96 41.72
CA ILE A 588 30.53 59.79 40.40
C ILE A 588 30.97 58.33 40.17
N THR A 589 31.59 57.67 41.15
CA THR A 589 32.06 56.30 41.06
C THR A 589 30.95 55.29 41.30
N GLY A 590 30.01 55.57 42.18
CA GLY A 590 28.88 54.71 42.55
C GLY A 590 27.90 54.52 41.38
N GLY A 591 27.65 55.52 40.56
CA GLY A 591 26.79 55.44 39.37
C GLY A 591 27.20 54.34 38.38
N PRO A 592 28.42 54.38 37.88
CA PRO A 592 28.94 53.31 37.00
C PRO A 592 29.00 51.94 37.64
N LEU A 593 29.30 51.84 38.95
CA LEU A 593 29.34 50.58 39.68
C LEU A 593 27.93 49.95 39.75
N VAL A 594 26.89 50.74 40.03
CA VAL A 594 25.50 50.26 39.97
C VAL A 594 25.09 49.83 38.59
N GLU A 595 25.50 50.57 37.52
CA GLU A 595 25.24 50.23 36.15
C GLU A 595 25.91 48.87 35.77
N TRP A 596 27.18 48.68 36.17
CA TRP A 596 27.92 47.45 35.91
C TRP A 596 27.27 46.26 36.64
N SER A 597 26.86 46.44 37.92
CA SER A 597 26.17 45.44 38.70
C SER A 597 24.82 45.06 38.09
N CYS A 598 24.05 46.02 37.61
CA CYS A 598 22.78 45.79 36.89
C CYS A 598 23.02 45.06 35.59
N ALA A 599 24.04 45.44 34.81
CA ALA A 599 24.38 44.75 33.59
C ALA A 599 24.82 43.29 33.82
N ALA A 600 25.55 43.03 34.91
CA ALA A 600 25.93 41.67 35.30
C ALA A 600 24.70 40.86 35.73
N ALA A 601 23.84 41.43 36.60
CA ALA A 601 22.63 40.78 37.08
C ALA A 601 21.59 40.52 35.97
N SER A 602 21.60 41.27 34.87
CA SER A 602 20.70 41.10 33.73
C SER A 602 21.05 39.93 32.84
N ARG A 603 22.30 39.41 32.86
CA ARG A 603 22.77 38.35 31.97
C ARG A 603 22.00 37.01 32.15
N GLY A 604 21.75 36.61 33.39
CA GLY A 604 21.03 35.36 33.70
C GLY A 604 19.58 35.36 33.20
N PRO A 605 18.73 36.34 33.57
CA PRO A 605 17.38 36.44 33.03
C PRO A 605 17.32 36.58 31.53
N ALA A 606 18.21 37.33 30.88
CA ALA A 606 18.25 37.49 29.45
C ALA A 606 18.48 36.15 28.72
N ARG A 607 19.46 35.37 29.21
CA ARG A 607 19.73 34.02 28.65
C ARG A 607 18.52 33.10 28.78
N ARG A 608 17.84 33.11 29.96
CA ARG A 608 16.64 32.29 30.16
C ARG A 608 15.51 32.65 29.20
N HIS A 609 15.28 33.94 28.98
CA HIS A 609 14.27 34.39 28.01
C HIS A 609 14.64 34.02 26.57
N GLY A 610 15.93 34.12 26.19
CA GLY A 610 16.40 33.68 24.88
C GLY A 610 16.22 32.17 24.69
N GLN A 611 16.61 31.37 25.67
CA GLN A 611 16.45 29.91 25.62
C GLN A 611 14.97 29.48 25.58
N GLU A 612 14.11 30.18 26.30
CA GLU A 612 12.67 29.88 26.28
C GLU A 612 12.05 30.19 24.91
N ALA A 613 12.42 31.31 24.28
CA ALA A 613 11.97 31.68 22.95
C ALA A 613 12.47 30.68 21.89
N GLU A 614 13.74 30.27 21.99
CA GLU A 614 14.31 29.21 21.11
C GLU A 614 13.56 27.91 21.27
N ARG A 615 13.31 27.48 22.50
CA ARG A 615 12.60 26.22 22.80
C ARG A 615 11.16 26.24 22.25
N GLN A 616 10.42 27.35 22.48
CA GLN A 616 9.05 27.50 21.98
C GLN A 616 8.99 27.44 20.45
N LEU A 617 9.92 28.11 19.76
CA LEU A 617 9.98 28.08 18.31
C LEU A 617 10.37 26.70 17.78
N ARG A 618 11.30 26.01 18.44
CA ARG A 618 11.66 24.62 18.14
C ARG A 618 10.46 23.68 18.28
N GLU A 619 9.73 23.78 19.40
CA GLU A 619 8.53 22.96 19.65
C GLU A 619 7.41 23.25 18.62
N ALA A 620 7.20 24.50 18.25
CA ALA A 620 6.21 24.88 17.24
C ALA A 620 6.60 24.35 15.82
N ALA A 621 7.86 24.47 15.44
CA ALA A 621 8.35 23.94 14.17
C ALA A 621 8.24 22.40 14.12
N ALA A 622 8.61 21.73 15.21
CA ALA A 622 8.47 20.28 15.36
C ALA A 622 7.00 19.82 15.28
N ALA A 623 6.09 20.55 15.95
CA ALA A 623 4.65 20.25 15.88
C ALA A 623 4.09 20.42 14.47
N CYS A 624 4.49 21.48 13.76
CA CYS A 624 4.08 21.70 12.38
C CYS A 624 4.61 20.58 11.44
N GLY A 625 5.89 20.23 11.57
CA GLY A 625 6.51 19.14 10.80
C GLY A 625 5.88 17.78 11.11
N ARG A 626 5.54 17.53 12.38
CA ARG A 626 4.85 16.30 12.79
C ARG A 626 3.49 16.19 12.10
N ALA A 627 2.64 17.19 12.25
CA ALA A 627 1.29 17.15 11.72
C ALA A 627 1.23 17.06 10.18
N ARG A 628 2.18 17.70 9.48
CA ARG A 628 2.17 17.75 8.03
C ARG A 628 2.93 16.60 7.36
N VAL A 629 4.03 16.13 7.94
CA VAL A 629 4.91 15.13 7.32
C VAL A 629 4.89 13.80 8.06
N LEU A 630 5.16 13.82 9.39
CA LEU A 630 5.33 12.57 10.12
C LEU A 630 4.02 11.80 10.32
N ASP A 631 2.89 12.49 10.54
CA ASP A 631 1.59 11.83 10.73
C ASP A 631 1.08 11.15 9.44
N PRO A 632 1.12 11.79 8.24
CA PRO A 632 0.83 11.11 6.98
C PRO A 632 1.76 9.91 6.69
N VAL A 633 3.06 10.06 6.94
CA VAL A 633 4.04 8.96 6.79
C VAL A 633 3.70 7.82 7.75
N ALA A 634 3.41 8.13 9.01
CA ALA A 634 3.00 7.13 9.99
C ALA A 634 1.71 6.40 9.60
N ALA A 635 0.74 7.12 9.02
CA ALA A 635 -0.50 6.53 8.52
C ALA A 635 -0.25 5.50 7.39
N GLU A 636 0.66 5.79 6.45
CA GLU A 636 1.04 4.84 5.41
C GLU A 636 1.79 3.62 5.98
N LEU A 637 2.66 3.81 6.97
CA LEU A 637 3.35 2.72 7.67
C LEU A 637 2.38 1.81 8.44
N VAL A 638 1.34 2.38 9.08
CA VAL A 638 0.28 1.61 9.76
C VAL A 638 -0.52 0.80 8.73
N ARG A 639 -0.89 1.41 7.60
CA ARG A 639 -1.60 0.74 6.50
C ARG A 639 -0.77 -0.43 5.94
N TYR A 640 0.54 -0.23 5.74
CA TYR A 640 1.43 -1.32 5.33
C TYR A 640 1.45 -2.48 6.34
N ARG A 641 1.49 -2.17 7.66
CA ARG A 641 1.45 -3.22 8.71
C ARG A 641 0.15 -4.02 8.66
N GLU A 642 -0.98 -3.34 8.50
CA GLU A 642 -2.29 -3.99 8.37
C GLU A 642 -2.33 -4.92 7.16
N VAL A 643 -1.88 -4.47 6.00
CA VAL A 643 -1.81 -5.28 4.79
C VAL A 643 -0.86 -6.47 4.97
N ARG A 644 0.29 -6.28 5.62
CA ARG A 644 1.23 -7.35 5.93
C ARG A 644 0.64 -8.40 6.86
N GLU A 645 -0.11 -7.99 7.88
CA GLU A 645 -0.83 -8.93 8.77
C GLU A 645 -1.84 -9.78 7.99
N ARG A 646 -2.60 -9.16 7.08
CA ARG A 646 -3.51 -9.92 6.19
C ARG A 646 -2.75 -10.88 5.28
N TYR A 647 -1.61 -10.47 4.74
CA TYR A 647 -0.77 -11.36 3.94
C TYR A 647 -0.26 -12.55 4.75
N VAL A 648 0.17 -12.35 5.98
CA VAL A 648 0.59 -13.44 6.90
C VAL A 648 -0.58 -14.41 7.12
N THR A 649 -1.80 -13.92 7.37
CA THR A 649 -2.98 -14.78 7.52
C THR A 649 -3.26 -15.61 6.26
N VAL A 650 -3.02 -15.05 5.06
CA VAL A 650 -3.15 -15.80 3.80
C VAL A 650 -2.13 -16.94 3.73
N THR A 651 -0.92 -16.77 4.28
CA THR A 651 0.21 -17.71 4.17
C THR A 651 0.37 -18.67 5.35
N GLU A 652 -0.14 -18.35 6.56
CA GLU A 652 0.12 -19.09 7.81
C GLU A 652 -0.28 -20.57 7.75
N PHE A 653 -1.35 -20.91 7.03
CA PHE A 653 -1.82 -22.29 6.93
C PHE A 653 -1.03 -23.13 5.92
N SER A 654 -0.21 -22.53 5.07
CA SER A 654 0.69 -23.24 4.16
C SER A 654 1.90 -23.84 4.92
N THR A 655 2.29 -23.25 6.05
CA THR A 655 3.47 -23.67 6.82
C THR A 655 3.18 -24.73 7.88
N THR A 656 1.90 -24.98 8.20
CA THR A 656 1.50 -25.97 9.24
C THR A 656 1.38 -27.39 8.68
N VAL A 657 1.46 -27.58 7.36
CA VAL A 657 1.32 -28.84 6.64
C VAL A 657 2.66 -29.32 6.03
N ARG A 658 3.76 -28.64 6.28
CA ARG A 658 5.11 -29.10 5.87
C ARG A 658 5.87 -29.74 7.00
#